data_66e973b0a5aea1e0a5fd3d23269b419b
#
_entry.id   66e973b0a5aea1e0a5fd3d23269b419b
#
_cell.length_a   1.000
_cell.length_b   1.000
_cell.length_c   1.000
_cell.angle_alpha   90.00
_cell.angle_beta   90.00
_cell.angle_gamma   90.00
#
_symmetry.space_group_name_H-M   'P 1'
#
loop_
_entity.id
_entity.type
_entity.pdbx_description
1 polymer ?
#
loop_
_entity_poly.entity_id
_entity_poly.type
_entity_poly.pdbx_seq_one_letter_code
_entity_poly.pdbx_strand_id
1 'polypeptide(L)'
;MTKGEINMKNLFRKPLSIVLAVLMAVSGLAFSVNAVENKTTESEAKNPYGLTESIKDGVILHAWCWSFDTIRENLPKIAEAGYTSVQTSPINQCVVGDNGGMQLMGNGKWYYHYQPIMYTIGNYQLGTLDDFKALCSEAEKYGIHIIVDVVANHCSSDYNAISSEIKNIPGGAFHEGFGIGDYNNRYQCTQGQLLSLCDLNTQNPNVQQMILNYLKSCVAAGASGFRYDAAKHIELPDDEPDNGRDFASEFWPVILNNGSEFQYGEILQDDGSRTEAYSQYMSVTASDYGIEIRKAVKNGNFNAQNLKNYCSDGAEINKLVTWVESHDNYTGDGTWSQLDNQDIRQAWAVLAARGETTPLFFNRPDGSSKTDQWGKNQIGIAGDDNYCHPEVIAVNQFKNAMVGLPEKMSNPTDSNSLLMIERGSAGAVIINVSDTDAVLNCSTDVADGTYFDQAAGSKFTVTGGKLSGTVKAGAVAVVYNSELVKQPTVSISQDGGEFRGTLTLTLTSRNTTEATYKIGSGSPIKYESGDTITIGSDMADNTSVDITLYGKNDEGETSRTYTFTKIAAPYLSGETVVYFDNSEYNWEKVNLYAYYYDNNNQVVTNNDWPGIAMTDLGGGMYGYVLDENWNYSKVHVIFNNGNGTQYPSGEGYEIKKGESKIFNGNGLEDYTVTPPVTQPSTTVPPVTEPDTTISQRKLGDVNNDGRVNILDATIIQKFICEITDENGNLLIDENNPEEVRIADVNGNGRIEIRDATEIQKIAAELI
;
A
#
# COMPACT_ATOMS: atom_id res chain seq x y z
N MET A 1 -59.56 -34.00 -51.51
CA MET A 1 -60.50 -32.87 -51.38
C MET A 1 -60.84 -32.69 -49.91
N THR A 2 -60.47 -31.47 -49.41
CA THR A 2 -61.09 -30.73 -48.31
C THR A 2 -61.18 -31.40 -46.94
N LYS A 3 -60.26 -31.08 -46.03
CA LYS A 3 -60.29 -30.07 -44.95
C LYS A 3 -61.39 -30.25 -43.92
N GLY A 4 -61.07 -30.51 -42.72
CA GLY A 4 -61.84 -30.31 -41.49
C GLY A 4 -60.94 -30.24 -40.30
N GLU A 5 -60.41 -29.08 -40.07
CA GLU A 5 -59.77 -28.72 -38.78
C GLU A 5 -60.80 -28.63 -37.68
N ILE A 6 -60.73 -29.46 -36.65
CA ILE A 6 -61.50 -29.27 -35.42
C ILE A 6 -60.55 -28.68 -34.35
N ASN A 7 -60.86 -27.48 -34.04
CA ASN A 7 -60.23 -26.62 -33.08
C ASN A 7 -60.62 -27.08 -31.65
N MET A 8 -59.70 -27.75 -30.93
CA MET A 8 -59.89 -28.14 -29.53
C MET A 8 -59.06 -27.17 -28.62
N LYS A 9 -59.49 -25.90 -28.57
CA LYS A 9 -59.10 -24.96 -27.50
C LYS A 9 -60.43 -24.41 -26.93
N ASN A 10 -60.95 -24.98 -25.88
CA ASN A 10 -61.87 -24.38 -24.90
C ASN A 10 -62.65 -25.43 -24.12
N LEU A 11 -62.04 -26.31 -23.36
CA LEU A 11 -62.81 -27.16 -22.44
C LEU A 11 -62.07 -27.50 -21.09
N PHE A 12 -61.12 -26.78 -20.67
CA PHE A 12 -60.56 -26.95 -19.29
C PHE A 12 -60.05 -25.65 -18.70
N ARG A 13 -60.99 -24.72 -18.50
CA ARG A 13 -60.71 -23.53 -17.65
C ARG A 13 -61.97 -23.10 -16.91
N LYS A 14 -62.29 -23.79 -15.83
CA LYS A 14 -63.09 -23.32 -14.68
C LYS A 14 -63.61 -24.54 -13.91
N PRO A 15 -62.79 -25.12 -12.96
CA PRO A 15 -63.18 -25.08 -11.57
C PRO A 15 -61.97 -25.08 -10.59
N LEU A 16 -60.76 -24.71 -11.01
CA LEU A 16 -59.60 -24.75 -10.08
C LEU A 16 -59.41 -23.45 -9.30
N SER A 17 -60.11 -22.37 -9.68
CA SER A 17 -59.99 -21.08 -9.02
C SER A 17 -60.87 -20.88 -7.78
N ILE A 18 -61.82 -21.73 -7.53
CA ILE A 18 -62.75 -21.59 -6.38
C ILE A 18 -62.32 -22.46 -5.19
N VAL A 19 -61.53 -23.51 -5.40
CA VAL A 19 -61.03 -24.36 -4.30
C VAL A 19 -59.75 -23.74 -3.65
N LEU A 20 -59.01 -22.92 -4.38
CA LEU A 20 -57.83 -22.24 -3.81
C LEU A 20 -58.18 -20.97 -3.01
N ALA A 21 -59.36 -20.36 -3.25
CA ALA A 21 -59.79 -19.17 -2.52
C ALA A 21 -60.47 -19.49 -1.16
N VAL A 22 -60.94 -20.72 -0.95
CA VAL A 22 -61.55 -21.13 0.33
C VAL A 22 -60.49 -21.72 1.30
N LEU A 23 -59.36 -22.20 0.79
CA LEU A 23 -58.24 -22.64 1.61
C LEU A 23 -57.33 -21.51 2.11
N MET A 24 -57.39 -20.30 1.53
CA MET A 24 -56.70 -19.12 2.01
C MET A 24 -57.50 -18.29 3.03
N ALA A 25 -58.75 -18.59 3.26
CA ALA A 25 -59.59 -17.85 4.22
C ALA A 25 -59.70 -18.50 5.61
N VAL A 26 -59.14 -19.69 5.84
CA VAL A 26 -59.21 -20.40 7.13
C VAL A 26 -57.85 -20.56 7.78
N SER A 27 -56.72 -20.20 7.11
CA SER A 27 -55.36 -20.18 7.70
C SER A 27 -54.87 -18.80 8.07
N GLY A 28 -55.74 -17.77 8.08
CA GLY A 28 -55.39 -16.37 8.28
C GLY A 28 -55.64 -15.81 9.69
N LEU A 29 -55.58 -16.63 10.75
CA LEU A 29 -55.78 -16.12 12.12
C LEU A 29 -55.02 -16.90 13.17
N ALA A 30 -53.74 -17.17 13.01
CA ALA A 30 -52.87 -17.54 14.11
C ALA A 30 -51.39 -17.64 13.69
N PHE A 31 -50.77 -16.59 13.13
CA PHE A 31 -49.31 -16.42 13.08
C PHE A 31 -49.00 -15.02 12.57
N SER A 32 -49.31 -14.06 13.36
CA SER A 32 -48.76 -12.71 13.20
C SER A 32 -48.29 -12.23 14.57
N VAL A 33 -47.10 -12.57 14.92
CA VAL A 33 -46.11 -11.90 15.77
C VAL A 33 -44.92 -12.89 15.86
N ASN A 34 -43.94 -12.73 15.01
CA ASN A 34 -42.53 -13.15 15.14
C ASN A 34 -41.86 -13.50 13.77
N ALA A 35 -42.17 -12.77 12.72
CA ALA A 35 -41.46 -12.96 11.45
C ALA A 35 -41.20 -11.63 10.70
N VAL A 36 -41.08 -10.51 11.42
CA VAL A 36 -40.74 -9.20 10.85
C VAL A 36 -39.47 -8.61 11.48
N GLU A 37 -38.85 -9.27 12.46
CA GLU A 37 -37.63 -8.72 13.10
C GLU A 37 -36.31 -9.35 12.65
N ASN A 38 -36.28 -10.26 11.68
CA ASN A 38 -35.02 -10.92 11.29
C ASN A 38 -34.65 -10.81 9.80
N LYS A 39 -35.10 -9.78 9.10
CA LYS A 39 -34.71 -9.56 7.71
C LYS A 39 -34.07 -8.20 7.41
N THR A 40 -34.03 -7.29 8.38
CA THR A 40 -33.33 -6.01 8.26
C THR A 40 -31.95 -5.98 8.90
N THR A 41 -31.59 -6.97 9.71
CA THR A 41 -30.30 -7.00 10.42
C THR A 41 -29.18 -7.75 9.71
N GLU A 42 -29.46 -8.55 8.68
CA GLU A 42 -28.38 -9.26 7.95
C GLU A 42 -27.86 -8.51 6.72
N SER A 43 -28.60 -7.56 6.14
CA SER A 43 -28.12 -6.77 5.00
C SER A 43 -27.36 -5.50 5.43
N GLU A 44 -27.64 -4.96 6.62
CA GLU A 44 -26.90 -3.82 7.17
C GLU A 44 -25.53 -4.22 7.79
N ALA A 45 -25.32 -5.51 8.10
CA ALA A 45 -24.06 -6.01 8.63
C ALA A 45 -22.96 -6.23 7.57
N LYS A 46 -23.29 -6.15 6.28
CA LYS A 46 -22.36 -6.50 5.18
C LYS A 46 -21.48 -5.35 4.68
N ASN A 47 -21.76 -4.10 5.06
CA ASN A 47 -21.01 -2.93 4.59
C ASN A 47 -20.92 -1.84 5.66
N PRO A 48 -20.18 -2.07 6.75
CA PRO A 48 -20.13 -1.15 7.88
C PRO A 48 -19.42 0.17 7.58
N TYR A 49 -18.63 0.24 6.49
CA TYR A 49 -17.83 1.40 6.13
C TYR A 49 -18.45 2.32 5.08
N GLY A 50 -19.69 2.03 4.63
CA GLY A 50 -20.39 2.84 3.62
C GLY A 50 -19.74 2.77 2.24
N LEU A 51 -19.08 1.67 1.93
CA LEU A 51 -18.46 1.43 0.62
C LEU A 51 -19.57 1.24 -0.44
N THR A 52 -19.34 1.73 -1.66
CA THR A 52 -20.25 1.42 -2.77
C THR A 52 -20.17 -0.05 -3.15
N GLU A 53 -21.31 -0.67 -3.45
CA GLU A 53 -21.35 -2.08 -3.86
C GLU A 53 -20.77 -2.32 -5.26
N SER A 54 -20.78 -1.30 -6.11
CA SER A 54 -20.26 -1.38 -7.48
C SER A 54 -18.75 -1.18 -7.51
N ILE A 55 -18.01 -2.16 -7.99
CA ILE A 55 -16.54 -2.03 -8.23
C ILE A 55 -16.25 -0.83 -9.12
N LYS A 56 -17.06 -0.65 -10.17
CA LYS A 56 -16.90 0.41 -11.16
C LYS A 56 -17.01 1.81 -10.57
N ASP A 57 -17.89 2.01 -9.60
CA ASP A 57 -18.12 3.32 -8.96
C ASP A 57 -17.21 3.56 -7.76
N GLY A 58 -16.47 2.53 -7.37
CA GLY A 58 -15.60 2.50 -6.20
C GLY A 58 -14.16 2.91 -6.46
N VAL A 59 -13.30 2.38 -5.62
CA VAL A 59 -11.85 2.68 -5.57
C VAL A 59 -11.07 1.37 -5.43
N ILE A 60 -10.06 1.17 -6.26
CA ILE A 60 -9.21 -0.03 -6.25
C ILE A 60 -7.89 0.27 -5.54
N LEU A 61 -7.51 -0.57 -4.57
CA LEU A 61 -6.14 -0.63 -4.04
C LEU A 61 -5.35 -1.71 -4.81
N HIS A 62 -4.29 -1.35 -5.48
CA HIS A 62 -3.35 -2.33 -6.02
C HIS A 62 -2.36 -2.72 -4.92
N ALA A 63 -2.62 -3.86 -4.27
CA ALA A 63 -1.79 -4.48 -3.24
C ALA A 63 -0.61 -5.23 -3.90
N TRP A 64 0.27 -4.46 -4.52
CA TRP A 64 1.37 -4.98 -5.33
C TRP A 64 2.33 -5.83 -4.52
N CYS A 65 2.46 -7.09 -4.90
CA CYS A 65 3.30 -8.09 -4.24
C CYS A 65 2.95 -8.39 -2.77
N TRP A 66 1.77 -8.00 -2.27
CA TRP A 66 1.32 -8.45 -0.95
C TRP A 66 0.88 -9.91 -1.01
N SER A 67 1.18 -10.70 0.02
CA SER A 67 0.63 -12.05 0.15
C SER A 67 -0.87 -12.03 0.45
N PHE A 68 -1.55 -13.15 0.21
CA PHE A 68 -2.98 -13.29 0.52
C PHE A 68 -3.26 -13.05 2.00
N ASP A 69 -2.40 -13.56 2.88
CA ASP A 69 -2.52 -13.34 4.32
C ASP A 69 -2.32 -11.87 4.69
N THR A 70 -1.31 -11.21 4.10
CA THR A 70 -1.07 -9.76 4.33
C THR A 70 -2.26 -8.92 3.90
N ILE A 71 -2.87 -9.20 2.73
CA ILE A 71 -4.08 -8.49 2.32
C ILE A 71 -5.21 -8.77 3.32
N ARG A 72 -5.44 -10.03 3.69
CA ARG A 72 -6.48 -10.45 4.63
C ARG A 72 -6.37 -9.75 5.99
N GLU A 73 -5.16 -9.66 6.53
CA GLU A 73 -4.90 -9.00 7.81
C GLU A 73 -5.13 -7.48 7.77
N ASN A 74 -4.97 -6.86 6.60
CA ASN A 74 -5.18 -5.43 6.41
C ASN A 74 -6.58 -5.05 5.92
N LEU A 75 -7.50 -6.00 5.69
CA LEU A 75 -8.87 -5.70 5.20
C LEU A 75 -9.61 -4.67 6.06
N PRO A 76 -9.56 -4.70 7.40
CA PRO A 76 -10.20 -3.67 8.22
C PRO A 76 -9.68 -2.26 7.88
N LYS A 77 -8.36 -2.10 7.79
CA LYS A 77 -7.67 -0.85 7.47
C LYS A 77 -7.99 -0.38 6.03
N ILE A 78 -8.04 -1.32 5.09
CA ILE A 78 -8.39 -1.05 3.68
C ILE A 78 -9.84 -0.58 3.55
N ALA A 79 -10.79 -1.23 4.24
CA ALA A 79 -12.19 -0.84 4.27
C ALA A 79 -12.39 0.53 4.91
N GLU A 80 -11.73 0.80 6.04
CA GLU A 80 -11.75 2.09 6.71
C GLU A 80 -11.17 3.20 5.83
N ALA A 81 -10.13 2.88 5.03
CA ALA A 81 -9.58 3.80 4.06
C ALA A 81 -10.47 4.02 2.83
N GLY A 82 -11.64 3.40 2.75
CA GLY A 82 -12.64 3.63 1.73
C GLY A 82 -12.40 2.91 0.41
N TYR A 83 -11.52 1.92 0.36
CA TYR A 83 -11.33 1.08 -0.82
C TYR A 83 -12.45 0.05 -0.93
N THR A 84 -13.03 -0.05 -2.12
CA THR A 84 -14.08 -1.03 -2.43
C THR A 84 -13.54 -2.31 -3.02
N SER A 85 -12.31 -2.26 -3.50
CA SER A 85 -11.68 -3.40 -4.16
C SER A 85 -10.18 -3.44 -3.89
N VAL A 86 -9.63 -4.66 -3.86
CA VAL A 86 -8.19 -4.91 -3.82
C VAL A 86 -7.79 -5.69 -5.06
N GLN A 87 -6.84 -5.16 -5.83
CA GLN A 87 -6.18 -5.88 -6.91
C GLN A 87 -4.94 -6.57 -6.37
N THR A 88 -4.83 -7.88 -6.59
CA THR A 88 -3.65 -8.67 -6.29
C THR A 88 -2.60 -8.56 -7.41
N SER A 89 -1.35 -8.94 -7.15
CA SER A 89 -0.43 -9.36 -8.21
C SER A 89 -0.91 -10.69 -8.84
N PRO A 90 -0.35 -11.12 -10.00
CA PRO A 90 -0.77 -12.38 -10.61
C PRO A 90 -0.65 -13.58 -9.68
N ILE A 91 -1.75 -14.33 -9.53
CA ILE A 91 -1.88 -15.43 -8.55
C ILE A 91 -1.62 -16.81 -9.13
N ASN A 92 -1.37 -16.90 -10.41
CA ASN A 92 -1.02 -18.15 -11.10
C ASN A 92 0.32 -18.71 -10.61
N GLN A 93 0.57 -20.01 -10.85
CA GLN A 93 1.91 -20.55 -10.67
C GLN A 93 2.88 -19.86 -11.62
N CYS A 94 3.99 -19.39 -11.07
CA CYS A 94 4.99 -18.63 -11.79
C CYS A 94 6.39 -19.28 -11.67
N VAL A 95 7.32 -18.79 -12.45
CA VAL A 95 8.72 -19.18 -12.35
C VAL A 95 9.23 -19.05 -10.92
N VAL A 96 9.93 -20.09 -10.47
CA VAL A 96 10.67 -20.08 -9.20
C VAL A 96 12.13 -19.83 -9.51
N GLY A 97 12.63 -18.64 -9.21
CA GLY A 97 14.01 -18.26 -9.41
C GLY A 97 14.74 -18.01 -8.10
N ASP A 98 16.06 -17.86 -8.17
CA ASP A 98 16.92 -17.45 -7.06
C ASP A 98 16.67 -18.24 -5.76
N ASN A 99 16.50 -19.57 -5.88
CA ASN A 99 16.23 -20.48 -4.76
C ASN A 99 14.95 -20.13 -3.95
N GLY A 100 13.93 -19.60 -4.61
CA GLY A 100 12.66 -19.23 -3.94
C GLY A 100 12.74 -17.95 -3.13
N GLY A 101 13.62 -17.02 -3.49
CA GLY A 101 13.78 -15.74 -2.78
C GLY A 101 12.54 -14.88 -2.80
N MET A 102 12.43 -14.00 -1.79
CA MET A 102 11.27 -13.15 -1.51
C MET A 102 11.57 -11.64 -1.66
N GLN A 103 12.66 -11.26 -2.32
CA GLN A 103 12.97 -9.86 -2.56
C GLN A 103 12.24 -9.33 -3.79
N LEU A 104 11.77 -8.08 -3.72
CA LEU A 104 11.21 -7.37 -4.89
C LEU A 104 12.24 -7.27 -6.02
N MET A 105 13.50 -7.01 -5.67
CA MET A 105 14.63 -6.97 -6.59
C MET A 105 15.85 -7.64 -5.96
N GLY A 106 16.44 -8.59 -6.63
CA GLY A 106 17.52 -9.44 -6.11
C GLY A 106 17.10 -10.90 -6.12
N ASN A 107 17.16 -11.57 -4.96
CA ASN A 107 16.69 -12.94 -4.81
C ASN A 107 15.16 -12.95 -4.67
N GLY A 108 14.43 -13.28 -5.71
CA GLY A 108 12.98 -13.27 -5.74
C GLY A 108 12.43 -12.61 -7.00
N LYS A 109 12.50 -11.32 -7.12
CA LYS A 109 12.03 -10.47 -8.22
C LYS A 109 10.51 -10.47 -8.41
N TRP A 110 9.92 -9.31 -8.28
CA TRP A 110 8.48 -9.06 -8.42
C TRP A 110 7.92 -9.54 -9.77
N TYR A 111 8.68 -9.42 -10.86
CA TYR A 111 8.21 -9.77 -12.21
C TYR A 111 8.14 -11.28 -12.49
N TYR A 112 8.52 -12.15 -11.55
CA TYR A 112 8.25 -13.58 -11.69
C TYR A 112 6.76 -13.88 -11.67
N HIS A 113 5.94 -13.09 -10.97
CA HIS A 113 4.48 -13.23 -11.02
C HIS A 113 3.93 -13.13 -12.46
N TYR A 114 4.57 -12.31 -13.30
CA TYR A 114 4.22 -12.11 -14.71
C TYR A 114 4.85 -13.13 -15.65
N GLN A 115 5.36 -14.23 -15.12
CA GLN A 115 5.91 -15.35 -15.88
C GLN A 115 5.18 -16.66 -15.53
N PRO A 116 3.94 -16.87 -16.02
CA PRO A 116 3.18 -18.08 -15.75
C PRO A 116 3.89 -19.32 -16.26
N ILE A 117 3.81 -20.40 -15.45
CA ILE A 117 4.24 -21.74 -15.85
C ILE A 117 3.09 -22.73 -15.83
N MET A 118 1.99 -22.39 -15.15
CA MET A 118 0.72 -23.13 -15.09
C MET A 118 -0.41 -22.19 -14.67
N TYR A 119 -1.61 -22.43 -15.17
CA TYR A 119 -2.81 -21.66 -14.83
C TYR A 119 -3.61 -22.35 -13.70
N THR A 120 -3.04 -22.33 -12.52
CA THR A 120 -3.67 -22.77 -11.26
C THR A 120 -3.44 -21.70 -10.18
N ILE A 121 -4.38 -21.57 -9.24
CA ILE A 121 -4.34 -20.55 -8.20
C ILE A 121 -3.27 -20.87 -7.16
N GLY A 122 -2.45 -19.89 -6.85
CA GLY A 122 -1.41 -19.93 -5.83
C GLY A 122 0.00 -20.03 -6.40
N ASN A 123 0.92 -19.34 -5.75
CA ASN A 123 2.35 -19.40 -6.01
C ASN A 123 3.15 -19.25 -4.71
N TYR A 124 4.42 -19.57 -4.75
CA TYR A 124 5.29 -19.59 -3.57
C TYR A 124 5.51 -18.23 -2.90
N GLN A 125 5.21 -17.13 -3.58
CA GLN A 125 5.43 -15.77 -3.06
C GLN A 125 4.16 -15.16 -2.44
N LEU A 126 2.97 -15.53 -2.93
CA LEU A 126 1.72 -14.90 -2.50
C LEU A 126 0.87 -15.78 -1.59
N GLY A 127 0.99 -17.11 -1.70
CA GLY A 127 0.21 -18.06 -0.91
C GLY A 127 -0.48 -19.14 -1.74
N THR A 128 -1.23 -19.99 -1.08
CA THR A 128 -1.92 -21.16 -1.64
C THR A 128 -3.35 -20.83 -2.09
N LEU A 129 -4.02 -21.78 -2.77
CA LEU A 129 -5.45 -21.68 -3.08
C LEU A 129 -6.32 -21.50 -1.82
N ASP A 130 -5.98 -22.17 -0.73
CA ASP A 130 -6.77 -22.07 0.50
C ASP A 130 -6.59 -20.71 1.18
N ASP A 131 -5.39 -20.12 1.13
CA ASP A 131 -5.13 -18.76 1.60
C ASP A 131 -5.91 -17.74 0.74
N PHE A 132 -5.97 -17.93 -0.58
CA PHE A 132 -6.75 -17.09 -1.48
C PHE A 132 -8.26 -17.16 -1.18
N LYS A 133 -8.81 -18.36 -0.95
CA LYS A 133 -10.22 -18.53 -0.53
C LYS A 133 -10.50 -17.86 0.81
N ALA A 134 -9.56 -17.99 1.76
CA ALA A 134 -9.69 -17.35 3.07
C ALA A 134 -9.68 -15.82 2.94
N LEU A 135 -8.82 -15.26 2.08
CA LEU A 135 -8.81 -13.83 1.75
C LEU A 135 -10.16 -13.39 1.18
N CYS A 136 -10.67 -14.06 0.13
CA CYS A 136 -11.93 -13.67 -0.51
C CYS A 136 -13.13 -13.75 0.47
N SER A 137 -13.19 -14.81 1.26
CA SER A 137 -14.25 -14.98 2.26
C SER A 137 -14.19 -13.92 3.37
N GLU A 138 -13.00 -13.48 3.76
CA GLU A 138 -12.84 -12.41 4.74
C GLU A 138 -13.19 -11.05 4.12
N ALA A 139 -12.77 -10.78 2.87
CA ALA A 139 -13.04 -9.53 2.17
C ALA A 139 -14.55 -9.25 2.00
N GLU A 140 -15.35 -10.29 1.76
CA GLU A 140 -16.81 -10.19 1.67
C GLU A 140 -17.44 -9.59 2.93
N LYS A 141 -16.89 -9.84 4.12
CA LYS A 141 -17.40 -9.32 5.40
C LYS A 141 -17.26 -7.79 5.50
N TYR A 142 -16.30 -7.23 4.79
CA TYR A 142 -16.03 -5.79 4.75
C TYR A 142 -16.66 -5.10 3.53
N GLY A 143 -17.32 -5.84 2.63
CA GLY A 143 -17.81 -5.32 1.36
C GLY A 143 -16.69 -5.00 0.37
N ILE A 144 -15.54 -5.68 0.48
CA ILE A 144 -14.38 -5.51 -0.39
C ILE A 144 -14.37 -6.61 -1.45
N HIS A 145 -14.19 -6.22 -2.70
CA HIS A 145 -14.06 -7.11 -3.85
C HIS A 145 -12.59 -7.43 -4.13
N ILE A 146 -12.31 -8.68 -4.52
CA ILE A 146 -10.97 -9.10 -4.91
C ILE A 146 -10.87 -9.16 -6.44
N ILE A 147 -9.95 -8.37 -7.00
CA ILE A 147 -9.62 -8.33 -8.42
C ILE A 147 -8.30 -9.05 -8.62
N VAL A 148 -8.27 -10.05 -9.50
CA VAL A 148 -7.06 -10.80 -9.80
C VAL A 148 -6.38 -10.24 -11.04
N ASP A 149 -5.08 -10.00 -10.96
CA ASP A 149 -4.24 -9.71 -12.13
C ASP A 149 -3.97 -11.01 -12.90
N VAL A 150 -4.24 -11.03 -14.19
CA VAL A 150 -4.22 -12.22 -15.04
C VAL A 150 -3.29 -12.03 -16.22
N VAL A 151 -2.25 -12.82 -16.29
CA VAL A 151 -1.32 -12.85 -17.43
C VAL A 151 -1.85 -13.86 -18.44
N ALA A 152 -2.59 -13.39 -19.43
CA ALA A 152 -3.26 -14.25 -20.42
C ALA A 152 -2.62 -14.18 -21.84
N ASN A 153 -1.71 -13.22 -22.05
CA ASN A 153 -1.00 -13.06 -23.31
C ASN A 153 0.16 -14.06 -23.48
N HIS A 154 0.85 -14.40 -22.40
CA HIS A 154 2.12 -15.13 -22.48
C HIS A 154 2.38 -16.02 -21.26
N CYS A 155 3.36 -16.91 -21.41
CA CYS A 155 3.97 -17.66 -20.34
C CYS A 155 5.42 -17.20 -20.10
N SER A 156 6.14 -17.88 -19.20
CA SER A 156 7.55 -17.63 -18.92
C SER A 156 8.43 -17.63 -20.17
N SER A 157 9.49 -16.83 -20.15
CA SER A 157 10.58 -16.91 -21.15
C SER A 157 11.37 -18.22 -21.07
N ASP A 158 11.38 -18.89 -19.91
CA ASP A 158 11.93 -20.24 -19.79
C ASP A 158 10.89 -21.28 -20.21
N TYR A 159 10.92 -21.64 -21.49
CA TYR A 159 10.03 -22.67 -22.04
C TYR A 159 10.11 -24.00 -21.28
N ASN A 160 11.26 -24.36 -20.70
CA ASN A 160 11.39 -25.62 -19.95
C ASN A 160 10.63 -25.63 -18.66
N ALA A 161 10.50 -24.48 -17.98
CA ALA A 161 9.75 -24.32 -16.76
C ALA A 161 8.24 -24.45 -16.97
N ILE A 162 7.73 -24.12 -18.17
CA ILE A 162 6.32 -24.21 -18.49
C ILE A 162 5.83 -25.65 -18.40
N SER A 163 4.64 -25.85 -17.83
CA SER A 163 4.06 -27.18 -17.62
C SER A 163 3.83 -27.95 -18.93
N SER A 164 3.89 -29.27 -18.86
CA SER A 164 3.57 -30.13 -20.00
C SER A 164 2.08 -30.03 -20.43
N GLU A 165 1.19 -29.66 -19.50
CA GLU A 165 -0.23 -29.46 -19.79
C GLU A 165 -0.43 -28.33 -20.80
N ILE A 166 0.25 -27.20 -20.60
CA ILE A 166 0.24 -26.08 -21.53
C ILE A 166 0.92 -26.46 -22.83
N LYS A 167 2.17 -26.95 -22.75
CA LYS A 167 2.96 -27.27 -23.95
C LYS A 167 2.31 -28.29 -24.92
N ASN A 168 1.47 -29.18 -24.38
CA ASN A 168 0.81 -30.24 -25.16
C ASN A 168 -0.65 -29.88 -25.56
N ILE A 169 -1.05 -28.61 -25.44
CA ILE A 169 -2.40 -28.18 -25.87
C ILE A 169 -2.60 -28.54 -27.36
N PRO A 170 -3.69 -29.23 -27.70
CA PRO A 170 -4.00 -29.54 -29.09
C PRO A 170 -4.13 -28.28 -29.95
N GLY A 171 -3.55 -28.30 -31.14
CA GLY A 171 -3.52 -27.15 -32.04
C GLY A 171 -2.36 -26.18 -31.82
N GLY A 172 -1.50 -26.44 -30.81
CA GLY A 172 -0.36 -25.60 -30.46
C GLY A 172 -0.71 -24.54 -29.40
N ALA A 173 0.11 -24.49 -28.36
CA ALA A 173 -0.09 -23.55 -27.23
C ALA A 173 0.44 -22.16 -27.51
N PHE A 174 1.41 -22.02 -28.42
CA PHE A 174 2.15 -20.79 -28.64
C PHE A 174 2.16 -20.39 -30.11
N HIS A 175 2.22 -19.08 -30.37
CA HIS A 175 2.49 -18.54 -31.70
C HIS A 175 3.92 -18.82 -32.15
N GLU A 176 4.22 -18.54 -33.43
CA GLU A 176 5.59 -18.63 -33.92
C GLU A 176 6.49 -17.63 -33.18
N GLY A 177 7.62 -18.08 -32.64
CA GLY A 177 8.49 -17.27 -31.83
C GLY A 177 9.27 -16.23 -32.63
N PHE A 178 8.74 -15.01 -32.76
CA PHE A 178 9.46 -13.83 -33.23
C PHE A 178 9.26 -12.64 -32.30
N GLY A 179 10.25 -11.75 -32.22
CA GLY A 179 10.15 -10.54 -31.37
C GLY A 179 9.36 -9.43 -32.07
N ILE A 180 8.69 -8.59 -31.27
CA ILE A 180 7.97 -7.42 -31.76
C ILE A 180 8.98 -6.37 -32.23
N GLY A 181 8.98 -6.05 -33.52
CA GLY A 181 9.83 -5.01 -34.12
C GLY A 181 9.12 -3.65 -34.25
N ASP A 182 7.80 -3.66 -34.35
CA ASP A 182 6.96 -2.48 -34.47
C ASP A 182 5.67 -2.69 -33.68
N TYR A 183 5.51 -1.99 -32.57
CA TYR A 183 4.33 -2.04 -31.69
C TYR A 183 3.07 -1.42 -32.31
N ASN A 184 3.20 -0.59 -33.37
CA ASN A 184 2.07 -0.06 -34.12
C ASN A 184 1.56 -1.05 -35.20
N ASN A 185 2.33 -2.08 -35.52
CA ASN A 185 1.86 -3.14 -36.38
C ASN A 185 1.08 -4.18 -35.58
N ARG A 186 -0.25 -4.24 -35.78
CA ARG A 186 -1.14 -5.12 -35.01
C ARG A 186 -0.73 -6.59 -35.02
N TYR A 187 -0.39 -7.11 -36.20
CA TYR A 187 0.07 -8.49 -36.32
C TYR A 187 1.32 -8.75 -35.47
N GLN A 188 2.31 -7.86 -35.53
CA GLN A 188 3.51 -8.04 -34.72
C GLN A 188 3.21 -7.87 -33.22
N CYS A 189 2.35 -6.90 -32.88
CA CYS A 189 1.99 -6.62 -31.50
C CYS A 189 1.28 -7.81 -30.84
N THR A 190 0.44 -8.55 -31.60
CA THR A 190 -0.41 -9.62 -31.03
C THR A 190 0.09 -11.03 -31.29
N GLN A 191 1.02 -11.23 -32.23
CA GLN A 191 1.57 -12.56 -32.56
C GLN A 191 3.05 -12.68 -32.18
N GLY A 192 3.66 -11.57 -31.77
CA GLY A 192 5.08 -11.50 -31.44
C GLY A 192 5.33 -11.63 -29.94
N GLN A 193 6.48 -12.20 -29.60
CA GLN A 193 6.92 -12.37 -28.22
C GLN A 193 7.21 -11.02 -27.56
N LEU A 194 6.39 -10.64 -26.59
CA LEU A 194 6.64 -9.49 -25.72
C LEU A 194 7.85 -9.82 -24.82
N LEU A 195 8.93 -9.03 -24.92
CA LEU A 195 10.14 -9.20 -24.09
C LEU A 195 10.72 -10.65 -24.09
N SER A 196 10.56 -11.38 -25.19
CA SER A 196 10.97 -12.79 -25.33
C SER A 196 10.20 -13.79 -24.46
N LEU A 197 9.05 -13.42 -23.93
CA LEU A 197 8.12 -14.30 -23.25
C LEU A 197 7.44 -15.23 -24.26
N CYS A 198 7.11 -16.46 -23.86
CA CYS A 198 6.44 -17.41 -24.76
C CYS A 198 4.99 -16.98 -25.00
N ASP A 199 4.74 -16.44 -26.17
CA ASP A 199 3.47 -15.85 -26.57
C ASP A 199 2.41 -16.95 -26.80
N LEU A 200 1.26 -16.85 -26.11
CA LEU A 200 0.19 -17.84 -26.20
C LEU A 200 -0.59 -17.69 -27.52
N ASN A 201 -0.87 -18.81 -28.17
CA ASN A 201 -1.75 -18.84 -29.32
C ASN A 201 -3.21 -18.61 -28.89
N THR A 202 -3.56 -17.36 -28.69
CA THR A 202 -4.88 -16.90 -28.24
C THR A 202 -5.99 -17.10 -29.30
N GLN A 203 -5.63 -17.42 -30.54
CA GLN A 203 -6.55 -17.87 -31.57
C GLN A 203 -7.00 -19.34 -31.36
N ASN A 204 -6.21 -20.14 -30.65
CA ASN A 204 -6.51 -21.55 -30.40
C ASN A 204 -7.64 -21.71 -29.38
N PRO A 205 -8.81 -22.31 -29.76
CA PRO A 205 -9.93 -22.51 -28.83
C PRO A 205 -9.56 -23.31 -27.57
N ASN A 206 -8.55 -24.18 -27.63
CA ASN A 206 -8.11 -24.93 -26.45
C ASN A 206 -7.30 -24.05 -25.48
N VAL A 207 -6.56 -23.05 -25.97
CA VAL A 207 -5.93 -22.02 -25.13
C VAL A 207 -6.99 -21.11 -24.50
N GLN A 208 -7.96 -20.66 -25.29
CA GLN A 208 -9.09 -19.88 -24.79
C GLN A 208 -9.83 -20.63 -23.66
N GLN A 209 -10.11 -21.93 -23.87
CA GLN A 209 -10.79 -22.75 -22.87
C GLN A 209 -9.94 -22.95 -21.61
N MET A 210 -8.61 -23.09 -21.72
CA MET A 210 -7.71 -23.19 -20.59
C MET A 210 -7.76 -21.91 -19.73
N ILE A 211 -7.66 -20.74 -20.36
CA ILE A 211 -7.73 -19.45 -19.66
C ILE A 211 -9.13 -19.26 -19.04
N LEU A 212 -10.22 -19.55 -19.78
CA LEU A 212 -11.57 -19.46 -19.24
C LEU A 212 -11.76 -20.37 -18.01
N ASN A 213 -11.23 -21.58 -18.02
CA ASN A 213 -11.31 -22.51 -16.90
C ASN A 213 -10.56 -21.97 -15.68
N TYR A 214 -9.38 -21.38 -15.89
CA TYR A 214 -8.63 -20.71 -14.82
C TYR A 214 -9.44 -19.55 -14.23
N LEU A 215 -9.98 -18.65 -15.05
CA LEU A 215 -10.80 -17.54 -14.59
C LEU A 215 -12.03 -18.02 -13.80
N LYS A 216 -12.74 -19.04 -14.30
CA LYS A 216 -13.87 -19.65 -13.58
C LYS A 216 -13.44 -20.26 -12.25
N SER A 217 -12.24 -20.83 -12.17
CA SER A 217 -11.72 -21.34 -10.89
C SER A 217 -11.41 -20.22 -9.91
N CYS A 218 -10.94 -19.06 -10.39
CA CYS A 218 -10.73 -17.87 -9.55
C CYS A 218 -12.07 -17.32 -9.03
N VAL A 219 -13.11 -17.22 -9.88
CA VAL A 219 -14.46 -16.81 -9.45
C VAL A 219 -15.03 -17.79 -8.45
N ALA A 220 -14.91 -19.11 -8.70
CA ALA A 220 -15.34 -20.13 -7.74
C ALA A 220 -14.60 -20.11 -6.41
N ALA A 221 -13.38 -19.55 -6.38
CA ALA A 221 -12.60 -19.31 -5.16
C ALA A 221 -12.94 -17.98 -4.48
N GLY A 222 -13.77 -17.12 -5.09
CA GLY A 222 -14.28 -15.87 -4.54
C GLY A 222 -13.76 -14.59 -5.20
N ALA A 223 -13.02 -14.67 -6.32
CA ALA A 223 -12.64 -13.48 -7.08
C ALA A 223 -13.87 -12.78 -7.66
N SER A 224 -13.93 -11.45 -7.51
CA SER A 224 -15.03 -10.62 -8.03
C SER A 224 -14.71 -10.00 -9.39
N GLY A 225 -13.44 -9.87 -9.75
CA GLY A 225 -13.04 -9.21 -10.99
C GLY A 225 -11.65 -9.60 -11.47
N PHE A 226 -11.29 -9.09 -12.65
CA PHE A 226 -10.02 -9.34 -13.31
C PHE A 226 -9.40 -8.08 -13.93
N ARG A 227 -8.09 -7.96 -13.79
CA ARG A 227 -7.25 -7.12 -14.64
C ARG A 227 -6.51 -8.04 -15.60
N TYR A 228 -6.52 -7.76 -16.89
CA TYR A 228 -5.78 -8.53 -17.89
C TYR A 228 -4.49 -7.81 -18.26
N ASP A 229 -3.37 -8.44 -17.90
CA ASP A 229 -2.02 -7.99 -18.23
C ASP A 229 -1.79 -8.00 -19.73
N ALA A 230 -1.06 -7.01 -20.24
CA ALA A 230 -0.68 -6.91 -21.65
C ALA A 230 -1.86 -7.12 -22.64
N ALA A 231 -3.07 -6.70 -22.25
CA ALA A 231 -4.29 -7.01 -23.02
C ALA A 231 -4.25 -6.47 -24.46
N LYS A 232 -3.55 -5.36 -24.73
CA LYS A 232 -3.39 -4.85 -26.10
C LYS A 232 -2.60 -5.78 -27.02
N HIS A 233 -1.88 -6.75 -26.45
CA HIS A 233 -1.11 -7.75 -27.17
C HIS A 233 -1.92 -9.01 -27.52
N ILE A 234 -3.23 -9.00 -27.25
CA ILE A 234 -4.16 -10.07 -27.62
C ILE A 234 -5.11 -9.56 -28.69
N GLU A 235 -5.37 -10.36 -29.69
CA GLU A 235 -6.16 -10.00 -30.88
C GLU A 235 -7.62 -9.68 -30.53
N LEU A 236 -8.20 -8.88 -31.41
CA LEU A 236 -9.64 -8.62 -31.44
C LEU A 236 -10.33 -9.43 -32.54
N PRO A 237 -11.63 -9.72 -32.44
CA PRO A 237 -12.36 -10.42 -33.49
C PRO A 237 -12.43 -9.69 -34.83
N ASP A 238 -12.20 -8.38 -34.82
CA ASP A 238 -12.22 -7.51 -36.00
C ASP A 238 -10.84 -6.99 -36.41
N ASP A 239 -9.76 -7.65 -35.98
CA ASP A 239 -8.42 -7.33 -36.45
C ASP A 239 -8.28 -7.71 -37.94
N GLU A 240 -7.87 -6.74 -38.77
CA GLU A 240 -7.77 -6.90 -40.22
C GLU A 240 -6.55 -7.75 -40.61
N PRO A 241 -6.66 -8.65 -41.58
CA PRO A 241 -5.54 -9.48 -42.00
C PRO A 241 -4.30 -8.69 -42.41
N ASP A 242 -3.13 -9.06 -41.91
CA ASP A 242 -1.85 -8.49 -42.31
C ASP A 242 -1.22 -9.30 -43.47
N ASN A 243 -1.01 -8.69 -44.62
CA ASN A 243 -0.41 -9.35 -45.81
C ASN A 243 -1.09 -10.68 -46.17
N GLY A 244 -2.41 -10.80 -45.96
CA GLY A 244 -3.20 -11.99 -46.23
C GLY A 244 -3.12 -13.06 -45.14
N ARG A 245 -2.48 -12.75 -44.00
CA ARG A 245 -2.50 -13.58 -42.78
C ARG A 245 -3.65 -13.13 -41.90
N ASP A 246 -4.62 -13.98 -41.71
CA ASP A 246 -5.71 -13.80 -40.77
C ASP A 246 -5.20 -14.12 -39.36
N PHE A 247 -5.41 -13.17 -38.42
CA PHE A 247 -5.02 -13.32 -37.02
C PHE A 247 -6.09 -12.85 -36.05
N ALA A 248 -7.29 -12.52 -36.55
CA ALA A 248 -8.42 -12.21 -35.68
C ALA A 248 -8.75 -13.36 -34.71
N SER A 249 -9.22 -13.05 -33.52
CA SER A 249 -9.46 -14.05 -32.47
C SER A 249 -10.73 -13.77 -31.68
N GLU A 250 -11.49 -14.82 -31.38
CA GLU A 250 -12.65 -14.81 -30.46
C GLU A 250 -12.21 -14.91 -28.98
N PHE A 251 -10.94 -14.65 -28.66
CA PHE A 251 -10.42 -14.80 -27.31
C PHE A 251 -11.26 -14.01 -26.28
N TRP A 252 -11.45 -12.70 -26.50
CA TRP A 252 -12.16 -11.85 -25.56
C TRP A 252 -13.62 -12.24 -25.36
N PRO A 253 -14.44 -12.45 -26.42
CA PRO A 253 -15.80 -12.94 -26.27
C PRO A 253 -15.90 -14.25 -25.46
N VAL A 254 -14.91 -15.14 -25.60
CA VAL A 254 -14.89 -16.42 -24.89
C VAL A 254 -14.50 -16.24 -23.42
N ILE A 255 -13.36 -15.59 -23.14
CA ILE A 255 -12.81 -15.58 -21.77
C ILE A 255 -13.56 -14.64 -20.85
N LEU A 256 -14.16 -13.58 -21.37
CA LEU A 256 -14.92 -12.63 -20.56
C LEU A 256 -16.24 -13.21 -20.03
N ASN A 257 -16.69 -14.36 -20.57
CA ASN A 257 -17.85 -15.09 -20.05
C ASN A 257 -17.47 -16.02 -18.88
N ASN A 258 -16.74 -15.47 -17.90
CA ASN A 258 -16.21 -16.20 -16.75
C ASN A 258 -17.07 -16.08 -15.48
N GLY A 259 -18.03 -15.15 -15.44
CA GLY A 259 -18.99 -14.96 -14.33
C GLY A 259 -18.54 -13.92 -13.29
N SER A 260 -17.44 -13.18 -13.53
CA SER A 260 -17.01 -12.08 -12.66
C SER A 260 -17.85 -10.82 -12.88
N GLU A 261 -17.82 -9.93 -11.89
CA GLU A 261 -18.56 -8.66 -11.87
C GLU A 261 -17.88 -7.54 -12.67
N PHE A 262 -16.54 -7.50 -12.65
CA PHE A 262 -15.77 -6.42 -13.22
C PHE A 262 -14.52 -6.95 -13.93
N GLN A 263 -14.26 -6.41 -15.12
CA GLN A 263 -13.12 -6.83 -15.92
C GLN A 263 -12.52 -5.63 -16.65
N TYR A 264 -11.21 -5.53 -16.63
CA TYR A 264 -10.52 -4.50 -17.39
C TYR A 264 -9.17 -4.99 -17.95
N GLY A 265 -8.82 -4.46 -19.12
CA GLY A 265 -7.57 -4.76 -19.81
C GLY A 265 -6.55 -3.64 -19.66
N GLU A 266 -5.28 -4.04 -19.50
CA GLU A 266 -4.18 -3.10 -19.66
C GLU A 266 -4.00 -2.78 -21.15
N ILE A 267 -4.49 -1.64 -21.56
CA ILE A 267 -4.32 -1.08 -22.88
C ILE A 267 -3.48 0.18 -22.74
N LEU A 268 -2.17 0.06 -22.93
CA LEU A 268 -1.29 1.24 -22.96
C LEU A 268 -1.50 1.97 -24.27
N GLN A 269 -1.96 3.22 -24.16
CA GLN A 269 -2.40 4.04 -25.29
C GLN A 269 -1.21 4.44 -26.17
N ASP A 270 -1.30 4.14 -27.45
CA ASP A 270 -0.40 4.54 -28.53
C ASP A 270 -1.16 4.47 -29.88
N ASP A 271 -0.51 4.79 -30.98
CA ASP A 271 -1.14 4.81 -32.32
C ASP A 271 -1.70 3.42 -32.75
N GLY A 272 -1.24 2.33 -32.15
CA GLY A 272 -1.66 0.95 -32.45
C GLY A 272 -2.57 0.31 -31.40
N SER A 273 -2.94 1.03 -30.32
CA SER A 273 -3.58 0.44 -29.14
C SER A 273 -5.02 -0.02 -29.38
N ARG A 274 -5.77 0.59 -30.30
CA ARG A 274 -7.20 0.30 -30.55
C ARG A 274 -8.06 0.39 -29.28
N THR A 275 -7.79 1.36 -28.39
CA THR A 275 -8.43 1.52 -27.08
C THR A 275 -9.95 1.49 -27.13
N GLU A 276 -10.56 2.22 -28.10
CA GLU A 276 -12.00 2.22 -28.32
C GLU A 276 -12.54 0.82 -28.60
N ALA A 277 -11.87 0.02 -29.45
CA ALA A 277 -12.32 -1.32 -29.81
C ALA A 277 -12.28 -2.28 -28.61
N TYR A 278 -11.20 -2.26 -27.81
CA TYR A 278 -11.15 -3.04 -26.57
C TYR A 278 -12.23 -2.62 -25.58
N SER A 279 -12.56 -1.33 -25.51
CA SER A 279 -13.58 -0.80 -24.61
C SER A 279 -15.00 -1.33 -24.92
N GLN A 280 -15.24 -1.91 -26.11
CA GLN A 280 -16.49 -2.58 -26.40
C GLN A 280 -16.67 -3.89 -25.62
N TYR A 281 -15.57 -4.50 -25.18
CA TYR A 281 -15.57 -5.79 -24.48
C TYR A 281 -15.43 -5.63 -22.97
N MET A 282 -14.59 -4.73 -22.48
CA MET A 282 -14.25 -4.58 -21.07
C MET A 282 -13.87 -3.13 -20.75
N SER A 283 -13.67 -2.80 -19.47
CA SER A 283 -13.03 -1.53 -19.11
C SER A 283 -11.56 -1.53 -19.54
N VAL A 284 -10.99 -0.35 -19.75
CA VAL A 284 -9.63 -0.17 -20.27
C VAL A 284 -8.85 0.85 -19.45
N THR A 285 -7.55 0.75 -19.46
CA THR A 285 -6.67 1.69 -18.75
C THR A 285 -6.57 3.04 -19.47
N ALA A 286 -6.49 4.13 -18.71
CA ALA A 286 -6.30 5.48 -19.19
C ALA A 286 -4.86 5.96 -18.96
N SER A 287 -3.89 5.32 -19.64
CA SER A 287 -2.46 5.58 -19.44
C SER A 287 -2.05 7.02 -19.75
N ASP A 288 -2.59 7.60 -20.81
CA ASP A 288 -2.32 8.99 -21.21
C ASP A 288 -2.83 10.00 -20.19
N TYR A 289 -3.99 9.70 -19.57
CA TYR A 289 -4.47 10.54 -18.48
C TYR A 289 -3.55 10.48 -17.26
N GLY A 290 -3.03 9.33 -16.94
CA GLY A 290 -2.00 9.17 -15.91
C GLY A 290 -0.75 10.01 -16.19
N ILE A 291 -0.29 10.06 -17.47
CA ILE A 291 0.83 10.92 -17.89
C ILE A 291 0.50 12.39 -17.65
N GLU A 292 -0.69 12.86 -18.03
CA GLU A 292 -1.10 14.26 -17.85
C GLU A 292 -1.20 14.63 -16.36
N ILE A 293 -1.73 13.75 -15.51
CA ILE A 293 -1.79 13.95 -14.06
C ILE A 293 -0.38 14.06 -13.46
N ARG A 294 0.54 13.14 -13.82
CA ARG A 294 1.94 13.19 -13.34
C ARG A 294 2.66 14.47 -13.79
N LYS A 295 2.43 14.92 -15.02
CA LYS A 295 2.97 16.21 -15.51
C LYS A 295 2.39 17.40 -14.73
N ALA A 296 1.10 17.36 -14.43
CA ALA A 296 0.43 18.45 -13.72
C ALA A 296 0.96 18.61 -12.30
N VAL A 297 1.07 17.51 -11.52
CA VAL A 297 1.57 17.56 -10.14
C VAL A 297 3.04 17.96 -10.09
N LYS A 298 3.89 17.38 -10.96
CA LYS A 298 5.31 17.70 -11.04
C LYS A 298 5.59 19.18 -11.34
N ASN A 299 4.71 19.81 -12.11
CA ASN A 299 4.83 21.22 -12.48
C ASN A 299 4.06 22.17 -11.55
N GLY A 300 3.39 21.67 -10.52
CA GLY A 300 2.53 22.46 -9.63
C GLY A 300 1.42 23.20 -10.40
N ASN A 301 0.89 22.60 -11.48
CA ASN A 301 -0.02 23.23 -12.42
C ASN A 301 -1.28 22.38 -12.66
N PHE A 302 -2.24 22.50 -11.78
CA PHE A 302 -3.53 21.82 -11.86
C PHE A 302 -4.56 22.66 -12.62
N ASN A 303 -4.33 22.85 -13.93
CA ASN A 303 -5.27 23.57 -14.79
C ASN A 303 -6.54 22.73 -15.02
N ALA A 304 -7.67 23.20 -14.52
CA ALA A 304 -8.95 22.50 -14.62
C ALA A 304 -9.39 22.22 -16.06
N GLN A 305 -9.09 23.09 -17.03
CA GLN A 305 -9.47 22.87 -18.42
C GLN A 305 -8.70 21.70 -19.06
N ASN A 306 -7.42 21.55 -18.70
CA ASN A 306 -6.60 20.46 -19.19
C ASN A 306 -6.99 19.13 -18.50
N LEU A 307 -7.15 19.15 -17.16
CA LEU A 307 -7.42 17.95 -16.36
C LEU A 307 -8.84 17.40 -16.53
N LYS A 308 -9.77 18.16 -17.11
CA LYS A 308 -11.10 17.65 -17.50
C LYS A 308 -11.03 16.58 -18.56
N ASN A 309 -10.06 16.65 -19.47
CA ASN A 309 -9.91 15.68 -20.55
C ASN A 309 -9.29 14.38 -20.01
N TYR A 310 -10.01 13.29 -20.10
CA TYR A 310 -9.56 11.96 -19.69
C TYR A 310 -8.61 11.27 -20.69
N CYS A 311 -8.32 11.88 -21.83
CA CYS A 311 -7.47 11.26 -22.87
C CYS A 311 -7.96 9.85 -23.23
N SER A 312 -9.28 9.68 -23.46
CA SER A 312 -9.93 8.37 -23.51
C SER A 312 -9.67 7.58 -24.80
N ASP A 313 -9.06 8.19 -25.80
CA ASP A 313 -8.76 7.58 -27.12
C ASP A 313 -9.99 6.83 -27.70
N GLY A 314 -11.14 7.51 -27.68
CA GLY A 314 -12.42 7.00 -28.18
C GLY A 314 -13.22 6.10 -27.22
N ALA A 315 -12.62 5.61 -26.15
CA ALA A 315 -13.35 4.80 -25.17
C ALA A 315 -14.37 5.64 -24.38
N GLU A 316 -15.48 5.04 -23.97
CA GLU A 316 -16.43 5.65 -23.05
C GLU A 316 -15.78 5.95 -21.71
N ILE A 317 -16.00 7.16 -21.18
CA ILE A 317 -15.34 7.62 -19.95
C ILE A 317 -15.61 6.68 -18.76
N ASN A 318 -16.83 6.17 -18.67
CA ASN A 318 -17.25 5.26 -17.60
C ASN A 318 -16.65 3.84 -17.70
N LYS A 319 -15.85 3.58 -18.71
CA LYS A 319 -15.06 2.34 -18.89
C LYS A 319 -13.58 2.54 -18.62
N LEU A 320 -13.18 3.72 -18.16
CA LEU A 320 -11.78 4.01 -17.90
C LEU A 320 -11.38 3.63 -16.48
N VAL A 321 -10.29 2.87 -16.34
CA VAL A 321 -9.56 2.69 -15.09
C VAL A 321 -8.39 3.68 -15.10
N THR A 322 -8.35 4.57 -14.09
CA THR A 322 -7.40 5.68 -14.01
C THR A 322 -6.42 5.46 -12.85
N TRP A 323 -5.18 5.87 -12.99
CA TRP A 323 -4.17 5.82 -11.95
C TRP A 323 -3.22 7.01 -11.98
N VAL A 324 -2.58 7.30 -10.85
CA VAL A 324 -1.46 8.23 -10.80
C VAL A 324 -0.21 7.57 -11.39
N GLU A 325 0.08 6.36 -10.93
CA GLU A 325 1.14 5.48 -11.41
C GLU A 325 0.70 4.02 -11.32
N SER A 326 1.28 3.17 -12.16
CA SER A 326 1.23 1.72 -12.06
C SER A 326 2.58 1.20 -11.54
N HIS A 327 2.67 -0.11 -11.29
CA HIS A 327 3.94 -0.75 -10.97
C HIS A 327 4.99 -0.60 -12.11
N ASP A 328 4.54 -0.53 -13.37
CA ASP A 328 5.43 -0.30 -14.52
C ASP A 328 5.93 1.14 -14.59
N ASN A 329 5.06 2.12 -14.34
CA ASN A 329 5.51 3.50 -14.22
C ASN A 329 6.50 3.66 -13.04
N TYR A 330 6.23 2.96 -11.93
CA TYR A 330 7.11 2.97 -10.75
C TYR A 330 8.47 2.38 -11.07
N THR A 331 8.52 1.19 -11.69
CA THR A 331 9.75 0.45 -11.93
C THR A 331 10.47 0.87 -13.22
N GLY A 332 9.73 1.05 -14.32
CA GLY A 332 10.25 1.31 -15.67
C GLY A 332 10.43 2.79 -15.97
N ASP A 333 9.41 3.63 -15.71
CA ASP A 333 9.46 5.07 -15.98
C ASP A 333 10.17 5.85 -14.87
N GLY A 334 10.44 5.20 -13.73
CA GLY A 334 11.17 5.79 -12.61
C GLY A 334 10.38 6.85 -11.85
N THR A 335 9.04 6.71 -11.77
CA THR A 335 8.20 7.66 -11.02
C THR A 335 8.54 7.70 -9.54
N TRP A 336 9.10 6.63 -8.99
CA TRP A 336 9.60 6.55 -7.61
C TRP A 336 10.57 7.70 -7.25
N SER A 337 11.42 8.11 -8.19
CA SER A 337 12.40 9.18 -7.99
C SER A 337 11.87 10.57 -8.35
N GLN A 338 10.75 10.63 -9.08
CA GLN A 338 10.17 11.87 -9.60
C GLN A 338 9.09 12.46 -8.71
N LEU A 339 8.27 11.59 -8.10
CA LEU A 339 7.12 11.97 -7.28
C LEU A 339 7.31 11.43 -5.86
N ASP A 340 7.06 12.26 -4.86
CA ASP A 340 6.96 11.80 -3.47
C ASP A 340 5.52 11.43 -3.08
N ASN A 341 5.34 10.97 -1.85
CA ASN A 341 4.04 10.57 -1.35
C ASN A 341 3.03 11.73 -1.30
N GLN A 342 3.48 12.97 -1.10
CA GLN A 342 2.60 14.15 -1.18
C GLN A 342 2.13 14.40 -2.60
N ASP A 343 3.03 14.35 -3.59
CA ASP A 343 2.68 14.43 -5.01
C ASP A 343 1.63 13.39 -5.39
N ILE A 344 1.83 12.14 -4.92
CA ILE A 344 0.89 11.04 -5.16
C ILE A 344 -0.48 11.34 -4.55
N ARG A 345 -0.57 11.84 -3.31
CA ARG A 345 -1.85 12.17 -2.67
C ARG A 345 -2.59 13.30 -3.39
N GLN A 346 -1.88 14.35 -3.80
CA GLN A 346 -2.46 15.46 -4.57
C GLN A 346 -2.99 14.99 -5.93
N ALA A 347 -2.21 14.18 -6.65
CA ALA A 347 -2.61 13.59 -7.93
C ALA A 347 -3.77 12.61 -7.75
N TRP A 348 -3.74 11.77 -6.70
CA TRP A 348 -4.81 10.86 -6.32
C TRP A 348 -6.12 11.58 -6.06
N ALA A 349 -6.07 12.70 -5.35
CA ALA A 349 -7.24 13.50 -5.05
C ALA A 349 -7.95 14.00 -6.32
N VAL A 350 -7.22 14.27 -7.41
CA VAL A 350 -7.84 14.58 -8.70
C VAL A 350 -8.60 13.38 -9.24
N LEU A 351 -7.99 12.18 -9.23
CA LEU A 351 -8.61 10.98 -9.81
C LEU A 351 -9.82 10.51 -9.02
N ALA A 352 -9.67 10.36 -7.70
CA ALA A 352 -10.71 9.78 -6.86
C ALA A 352 -11.86 10.76 -6.54
N ALA A 353 -11.68 12.09 -6.63
CA ALA A 353 -12.77 13.04 -6.53
C ALA A 353 -13.71 13.02 -7.74
N ARG A 354 -13.26 12.51 -8.88
CA ARG A 354 -14.03 12.48 -10.13
C ARG A 354 -15.10 11.41 -10.14
N GLY A 355 -16.16 11.64 -10.97
CA GLY A 355 -17.40 10.86 -10.92
C GLY A 355 -17.42 9.60 -11.74
N GLU A 356 -16.84 9.63 -12.93
CA GLU A 356 -17.18 8.67 -13.98
C GLU A 356 -16.23 7.49 -14.14
N THR A 357 -14.99 7.61 -13.67
CA THR A 357 -13.95 6.58 -13.83
C THR A 357 -13.76 5.74 -12.58
N THR A 358 -13.12 4.57 -12.73
CA THR A 358 -12.70 3.71 -11.62
C THR A 358 -11.23 4.00 -11.30
N PRO A 359 -10.90 4.72 -10.21
CA PRO A 359 -9.52 5.02 -9.87
C PRO A 359 -8.84 3.86 -9.17
N LEU A 360 -7.57 3.61 -9.51
CA LEU A 360 -6.69 2.62 -8.93
C LEU A 360 -5.51 3.29 -8.24
N PHE A 361 -5.33 3.00 -6.97
CA PHE A 361 -4.19 3.45 -6.16
C PHE A 361 -3.11 2.37 -6.15
N PHE A 362 -1.94 2.66 -6.71
CA PHE A 362 -0.78 1.79 -6.59
C PHE A 362 -0.10 2.00 -5.24
N ASN A 363 0.04 0.94 -4.45
CA ASN A 363 0.74 1.01 -3.18
C ASN A 363 2.23 0.71 -3.35
N ARG A 364 3.06 1.69 -3.08
CA ARG A 364 4.53 1.63 -3.19
C ARG A 364 5.12 0.69 -2.15
N PRO A 365 6.34 0.13 -2.39
CA PRO A 365 7.03 -0.67 -1.40
C PRO A 365 7.24 0.07 -0.08
N ASP A 366 7.08 -0.63 1.04
CA ASP A 366 7.32 -0.10 2.37
C ASP A 366 8.78 0.36 2.53
N GLY A 367 8.96 1.58 3.07
CA GLY A 367 10.25 2.23 3.23
C GLY A 367 10.86 2.78 1.94
N SER A 368 10.14 2.74 0.80
CA SER A 368 10.64 3.34 -0.44
C SER A 368 10.62 4.88 -0.37
N SER A 369 11.51 5.52 -1.15
CA SER A 369 11.66 6.97 -1.19
C SER A 369 12.20 7.42 -2.55
N LYS A 370 12.32 8.73 -2.78
CA LYS A 370 12.96 9.28 -4.00
C LYS A 370 14.43 8.85 -4.19
N THR A 371 15.07 8.30 -3.16
CA THR A 371 16.46 7.83 -3.19
C THR A 371 16.61 6.32 -2.99
N ASP A 372 15.53 5.66 -2.59
CA ASP A 372 15.46 4.21 -2.43
C ASP A 372 14.19 3.65 -3.07
N GLN A 373 14.31 3.04 -4.24
CA GLN A 373 13.19 2.47 -4.97
C GLN A 373 12.54 1.30 -4.22
N TRP A 374 13.32 0.50 -3.50
CA TRP A 374 12.85 -0.80 -3.02
C TRP A 374 12.52 -0.84 -1.54
N GLY A 375 12.98 0.14 -0.75
CA GLY A 375 12.75 0.18 0.69
C GLY A 375 13.13 -1.12 1.39
N LYS A 376 12.18 -1.77 2.06
CA LYS A 376 12.39 -3.08 2.69
C LYS A 376 12.69 -4.22 1.70
N ASN A 377 12.47 -4.00 0.41
CA ASN A 377 12.79 -4.94 -0.67
C ASN A 377 12.22 -6.36 -0.45
N GLN A 378 11.01 -6.47 0.06
CA GLN A 378 10.39 -7.73 0.49
C GLN A 378 9.06 -7.96 -0.24
N ILE A 379 8.87 -9.15 -0.83
CA ILE A 379 7.60 -9.65 -1.33
C ILE A 379 6.80 -10.25 -0.17
N GLY A 380 5.50 -10.11 -0.19
CA GLY A 380 4.59 -10.69 0.79
C GLY A 380 4.15 -9.73 1.89
N ILE A 381 4.86 -8.62 2.13
CA ILE A 381 4.49 -7.60 3.12
C ILE A 381 3.62 -6.51 2.52
N ALA A 382 2.96 -5.74 3.38
CA ALA A 382 2.25 -4.53 2.97
C ALA A 382 3.24 -3.47 2.45
N GLY A 383 2.77 -2.62 1.55
CA GLY A 383 3.52 -1.46 1.09
C GLY A 383 3.51 -0.32 2.12
N ASP A 384 3.90 0.88 1.68
CA ASP A 384 3.90 2.07 2.53
C ASP A 384 2.50 2.49 2.99
N ASP A 385 2.42 3.29 4.06
CA ASP A 385 1.15 3.71 4.65
C ASP A 385 0.43 4.83 3.86
N ASN A 386 0.96 5.26 2.72
CA ASN A 386 0.36 6.33 1.94
C ASN A 386 -1.08 6.00 1.47
N TYR A 387 -1.39 4.71 1.23
CA TYR A 387 -2.73 4.26 0.85
C TYR A 387 -3.81 4.54 1.93
N CYS A 388 -3.43 4.69 3.18
CA CYS A 388 -4.31 4.98 4.31
C CYS A 388 -4.00 6.33 4.99
N HIS A 389 -3.26 7.21 4.31
CA HIS A 389 -3.05 8.58 4.77
C HIS A 389 -4.40 9.33 4.89
N PRO A 390 -4.62 10.20 5.89
CA PRO A 390 -5.89 10.90 6.10
C PRO A 390 -6.46 11.60 4.86
N GLU A 391 -5.62 12.20 4.01
CA GLU A 391 -6.06 12.80 2.74
C GLU A 391 -6.60 11.76 1.76
N VAL A 392 -5.95 10.60 1.65
CA VAL A 392 -6.39 9.49 0.79
C VAL A 392 -7.70 8.91 1.30
N ILE A 393 -7.79 8.64 2.61
CA ILE A 393 -9.03 8.19 3.26
C ILE A 393 -10.18 9.15 2.96
N ALA A 394 -9.95 10.46 3.18
CA ALA A 394 -10.97 11.48 2.99
C ALA A 394 -11.52 11.50 1.56
N VAL A 395 -10.62 11.41 0.57
CA VAL A 395 -11.01 11.42 -0.84
C VAL A 395 -11.70 10.12 -1.24
N ASN A 396 -11.26 8.96 -0.76
CA ASN A 396 -11.90 7.68 -1.03
C ASN A 396 -13.32 7.63 -0.45
N GLN A 397 -13.50 8.09 0.80
CA GLN A 397 -14.82 8.19 1.42
C GLN A 397 -15.71 9.18 0.67
N PHE A 398 -15.16 10.29 0.19
CA PHE A 398 -15.87 11.22 -0.68
C PHE A 398 -16.33 10.54 -1.97
N LYS A 399 -15.47 9.76 -2.65
CA LYS A 399 -15.83 9.00 -3.86
C LYS A 399 -17.04 8.11 -3.60
N ASN A 400 -17.00 7.31 -2.52
CA ASN A 400 -18.10 6.42 -2.14
C ASN A 400 -19.40 7.20 -1.88
N ALA A 401 -19.31 8.32 -1.15
CA ALA A 401 -20.48 9.13 -0.78
C ALA A 401 -21.11 9.90 -1.95
N MET A 402 -20.35 10.13 -3.04
CA MET A 402 -20.76 11.01 -4.14
C MET A 402 -21.16 10.24 -5.41
N VAL A 403 -21.36 8.93 -5.35
CA VAL A 403 -21.78 8.11 -6.49
C VAL A 403 -23.03 8.70 -7.14
N GLY A 404 -22.99 8.84 -8.48
CA GLY A 404 -24.11 9.36 -9.29
C GLY A 404 -24.32 10.88 -9.25
N LEU A 405 -23.58 11.63 -8.42
CA LEU A 405 -23.68 13.09 -8.39
C LEU A 405 -22.85 13.74 -9.53
N PRO A 406 -23.36 14.84 -10.12
CA PRO A 406 -22.66 15.52 -11.22
C PRO A 406 -21.34 16.14 -10.76
N GLU A 407 -20.36 16.14 -11.65
CA GLU A 407 -19.02 16.69 -11.43
C GLU A 407 -18.89 18.11 -11.99
N LYS A 408 -18.20 18.98 -11.23
CA LYS A 408 -17.73 20.27 -11.71
C LYS A 408 -16.30 20.50 -11.25
N MET A 409 -15.38 20.65 -12.18
CA MET A 409 -13.96 20.94 -11.92
C MET A 409 -13.65 22.39 -12.29
N SER A 410 -12.97 23.11 -11.39
CA SER A 410 -12.62 24.53 -11.58
C SER A 410 -11.32 24.90 -10.85
N ASN A 411 -10.67 25.98 -11.30
CA ASN A 411 -9.68 26.68 -10.49
C ASN A 411 -10.41 27.80 -9.73
N PRO A 412 -10.56 27.70 -8.40
CA PRO A 412 -11.38 28.64 -7.63
C PRO A 412 -10.74 30.03 -7.48
N THR A 413 -9.48 30.17 -7.90
CA THR A 413 -8.73 31.43 -7.97
C THR A 413 -8.11 31.57 -9.35
N ASP A 414 -7.42 32.68 -9.63
CA ASP A 414 -6.69 32.89 -10.88
C ASP A 414 -5.41 32.01 -10.99
N SER A 415 -5.13 31.20 -9.99
CA SER A 415 -3.96 30.32 -9.93
C SER A 415 -4.30 28.88 -10.29
N ASN A 416 -3.52 28.25 -11.16
CA ASN A 416 -3.60 26.82 -11.44
C ASN A 416 -2.97 25.94 -10.33
N SER A 417 -2.41 26.53 -9.27
CA SER A 417 -1.93 25.76 -8.13
C SER A 417 -3.05 25.33 -7.18
N LEU A 418 -4.28 25.78 -7.42
CA LEU A 418 -5.46 25.43 -6.63
C LEU A 418 -6.54 24.87 -7.54
N LEU A 419 -6.95 23.62 -7.29
CA LEU A 419 -8.02 22.93 -8.00
C LEU A 419 -9.18 22.63 -7.06
N MET A 420 -10.41 22.77 -7.53
CA MET A 420 -11.62 22.37 -6.82
C MET A 420 -12.48 21.46 -7.70
N ILE A 421 -12.86 20.32 -7.15
CA ILE A 421 -13.76 19.34 -7.77
C ILE A 421 -15.00 19.21 -6.89
N GLU A 422 -16.12 19.70 -7.40
CA GLU A 422 -17.43 19.68 -6.73
C GLU A 422 -18.25 18.51 -7.23
N ARG A 423 -19.03 17.89 -6.34
CA ARG A 423 -20.01 16.85 -6.66
C ARG A 423 -21.42 17.33 -6.32
N GLY A 424 -22.07 17.94 -7.30
CA GLY A 424 -23.33 18.64 -7.13
C GLY A 424 -23.25 19.67 -6.01
N SER A 425 -24.29 19.70 -5.15
CA SER A 425 -24.32 20.54 -3.94
C SER A 425 -23.86 19.80 -2.67
N ALA A 426 -23.42 18.55 -2.78
CA ALA A 426 -23.13 17.70 -1.63
C ALA A 426 -21.75 17.93 -1.02
N GLY A 427 -20.75 18.30 -1.84
CA GLY A 427 -19.40 18.53 -1.32
C GLY A 427 -18.37 18.86 -2.41
N ALA A 428 -17.14 19.08 -1.97
CA ALA A 428 -15.99 19.39 -2.83
C ALA A 428 -14.69 18.82 -2.27
N VAL A 429 -13.77 18.48 -3.17
CA VAL A 429 -12.35 18.23 -2.90
C VAL A 429 -11.57 19.43 -3.42
N ILE A 430 -10.69 19.99 -2.58
CA ILE A 430 -9.89 21.17 -2.88
C ILE A 430 -8.42 20.82 -2.69
N ILE A 431 -7.62 20.98 -3.74
CA ILE A 431 -6.24 20.54 -3.80
C ILE A 431 -5.34 21.76 -3.97
N ASN A 432 -4.45 22.01 -3.03
CA ASN A 432 -3.47 23.09 -3.06
C ASN A 432 -2.08 22.50 -3.32
N VAL A 433 -1.55 22.67 -4.53
CA VAL A 433 -0.20 22.18 -4.90
C VAL A 433 0.87 23.25 -4.73
N SER A 434 0.54 24.38 -4.12
CA SER A 434 1.53 25.44 -3.80
C SER A 434 2.18 25.20 -2.43
N ASP A 435 3.32 25.84 -2.21
CA ASP A 435 4.07 25.89 -0.97
C ASP A 435 3.54 26.93 0.04
N THR A 436 2.36 27.49 -0.22
CA THR A 436 1.72 28.51 0.63
C THR A 436 0.26 28.18 0.89
N ASP A 437 -0.24 28.58 2.06
CA ASP A 437 -1.65 28.45 2.42
C ASP A 437 -2.55 29.21 1.44
N ALA A 438 -3.61 28.55 0.95
CA ALA A 438 -4.60 29.14 0.07
C ALA A 438 -5.85 29.57 0.86
N VAL A 439 -6.08 30.88 0.98
CA VAL A 439 -7.30 31.43 1.59
C VAL A 439 -8.39 31.54 0.53
N LEU A 440 -9.48 30.81 0.75
CA LEU A 440 -10.62 30.76 -0.17
C LEU A 440 -11.67 31.81 0.17
N ASN A 441 -12.24 32.40 -0.87
CA ASN A 441 -13.48 33.16 -0.89
C ASN A 441 -14.03 33.08 -2.32
N CYS A 442 -14.47 31.92 -2.74
CA CYS A 442 -14.80 31.62 -4.13
C CYS A 442 -16.26 31.18 -4.29
N SER A 443 -16.77 31.24 -5.53
CA SER A 443 -18.10 30.69 -5.83
C SER A 443 -18.08 29.17 -5.77
N THR A 444 -19.18 28.58 -5.28
CA THR A 444 -19.37 27.14 -5.14
C THR A 444 -20.81 26.76 -5.37
N ASP A 445 -21.04 25.52 -5.84
CA ASP A 445 -22.35 24.90 -5.91
C ASP A 445 -22.69 24.10 -4.62
N VAL A 446 -21.74 23.93 -3.71
CA VAL A 446 -21.93 23.26 -2.41
C VAL A 446 -22.98 24.03 -1.60
N ALA A 447 -23.89 23.32 -0.95
CA ALA A 447 -24.97 23.90 -0.18
C ALA A 447 -24.46 24.80 0.96
N ASP A 448 -25.25 25.84 1.31
CA ASP A 448 -24.93 26.70 2.45
C ASP A 448 -24.84 25.90 3.75
N GLY A 449 -23.77 26.12 4.51
CA GLY A 449 -23.52 25.37 5.74
C GLY A 449 -22.13 25.59 6.33
N THR A 450 -21.88 24.93 7.43
CA THR A 450 -20.55 24.81 8.04
C THR A 450 -20.06 23.39 7.80
N TYR A 451 -18.86 23.27 7.27
CA TYR A 451 -18.21 22.00 6.95
C TYR A 451 -16.88 21.91 7.68
N PHE A 452 -16.49 20.70 8.01
CA PHE A 452 -15.15 20.41 8.48
C PHE A 452 -14.44 19.56 7.44
N ASP A 453 -13.21 19.91 7.13
CA ASP A 453 -12.34 19.14 6.26
C ASP A 453 -12.15 17.75 6.83
N GLN A 454 -12.49 16.75 6.05
CA GLN A 454 -12.43 15.35 6.45
C GLN A 454 -10.99 14.81 6.53
N ALA A 455 -10.01 15.52 5.98
CA ALA A 455 -8.60 15.14 6.07
C ALA A 455 -7.91 15.71 7.32
N ALA A 456 -8.09 17.02 7.59
CA ALA A 456 -7.34 17.74 8.63
C ALA A 456 -8.22 18.47 9.65
N GLY A 457 -9.56 18.35 9.59
CA GLY A 457 -10.47 18.97 10.53
C GLY A 457 -10.65 20.49 10.37
N SER A 458 -10.04 21.13 9.38
CA SER A 458 -10.13 22.56 9.15
C SER A 458 -11.56 23.01 8.87
N LYS A 459 -11.97 24.18 9.40
CA LYS A 459 -13.32 24.69 9.24
C LYS A 459 -13.48 25.44 7.92
N PHE A 460 -14.55 25.11 7.19
CA PHE A 460 -15.04 25.81 6.01
C PHE A 460 -16.48 26.27 6.22
N THR A 461 -16.89 27.35 5.54
CA THR A 461 -18.27 27.83 5.55
C THR A 461 -18.72 28.15 4.13
N VAL A 462 -19.93 27.76 3.79
CA VAL A 462 -20.62 28.19 2.58
C VAL A 462 -21.77 29.10 2.96
N THR A 463 -21.80 30.29 2.38
CA THR A 463 -22.87 31.25 2.63
C THR A 463 -23.18 32.00 1.33
N GLY A 464 -24.45 31.91 0.88
CA GLY A 464 -24.91 32.55 -0.35
C GLY A 464 -24.14 32.09 -1.60
N GLY A 465 -23.79 30.80 -1.67
CA GLY A 465 -23.03 30.21 -2.77
C GLY A 465 -21.54 30.62 -2.81
N LYS A 466 -20.97 31.02 -1.67
CA LYS A 466 -19.54 31.29 -1.52
C LYS A 466 -18.90 30.43 -0.46
N LEU A 467 -17.87 29.69 -0.85
CA LEU A 467 -17.03 28.88 0.02
C LEU A 467 -15.89 29.73 0.59
N SER A 468 -15.75 29.74 1.91
CA SER A 468 -14.68 30.40 2.66
C SER A 468 -13.98 29.41 3.58
N GLY A 469 -12.65 29.49 3.64
CA GLY A 469 -11.79 28.62 4.46
C GLY A 469 -10.34 28.74 4.03
N THR A 470 -9.47 27.91 4.61
CA THR A 470 -8.04 27.88 4.26
C THR A 470 -7.61 26.44 3.97
N VAL A 471 -7.00 26.22 2.82
CA VAL A 471 -6.33 24.97 2.48
C VAL A 471 -4.84 25.17 2.69
N LYS A 472 -4.21 24.33 3.49
CA LYS A 472 -2.78 24.42 3.81
C LYS A 472 -1.92 24.22 2.58
N ALA A 473 -0.67 24.71 2.65
CA ALA A 473 0.35 24.45 1.64
C ALA A 473 0.49 22.94 1.38
N GLY A 474 0.47 22.54 0.12
CA GLY A 474 0.63 21.15 -0.28
C GLY A 474 -0.52 20.19 0.09
N ALA A 475 -1.61 20.67 0.72
CA ALA A 475 -2.65 19.84 1.30
C ALA A 475 -3.86 19.59 0.38
N VAL A 476 -4.58 18.53 0.68
CA VAL A 476 -5.90 18.20 0.14
C VAL A 476 -6.95 18.42 1.23
N ALA A 477 -7.95 19.26 0.96
CA ALA A 477 -9.11 19.43 1.84
C ALA A 477 -10.36 18.80 1.20
N VAL A 478 -11.14 18.09 2.01
CA VAL A 478 -12.35 17.38 1.57
C VAL A 478 -13.54 17.83 2.42
N VAL A 479 -14.48 18.52 1.83
CA VAL A 479 -15.63 19.11 2.52
C VAL A 479 -16.94 18.54 1.97
N TYR A 480 -17.73 17.87 2.79
CA TYR A 480 -19.05 17.36 2.42
C TYR A 480 -19.90 17.10 3.66
N ASN A 481 -21.21 16.93 3.44
CA ASN A 481 -22.10 16.47 4.49
C ASN A 481 -21.94 14.96 4.67
N SER A 482 -21.41 14.55 5.82
CA SER A 482 -21.07 13.17 6.13
C SER A 482 -22.27 12.29 6.53
N GLU A 483 -23.52 12.79 6.47
CA GLU A 483 -24.73 11.97 6.77
C GLU A 483 -24.86 10.72 5.88
N LEU A 484 -24.09 10.65 4.78
CA LEU A 484 -24.08 9.51 3.86
C LEU A 484 -23.20 8.33 4.33
N VAL A 485 -22.21 8.58 5.20
CA VAL A 485 -21.37 7.56 5.82
C VAL A 485 -21.73 7.48 7.29
N LYS A 486 -22.44 6.44 7.68
CA LYS A 486 -23.04 6.36 9.01
C LYS A 486 -22.11 5.79 10.08
N GLN A 487 -21.18 4.93 9.73
CA GLN A 487 -20.26 4.32 10.70
C GLN A 487 -19.25 5.32 11.25
N PRO A 488 -18.97 5.28 12.57
CA PRO A 488 -17.94 6.12 13.17
C PRO A 488 -16.55 5.64 12.72
N THR A 489 -15.64 6.58 12.44
CA THR A 489 -14.23 6.27 12.17
C THR A 489 -13.32 7.17 12.99
N VAL A 490 -12.14 6.68 13.35
CA VAL A 490 -11.08 7.43 14.04
C VAL A 490 -9.73 7.16 13.41
N SER A 491 -8.89 8.19 13.32
CA SER A 491 -7.53 8.07 12.80
C SER A 491 -6.60 9.11 13.43
N ILE A 492 -5.28 8.91 13.25
CA ILE A 492 -4.24 9.81 13.71
C ILE A 492 -3.31 10.14 12.54
N SER A 493 -2.66 11.29 12.57
CA SER A 493 -1.86 11.79 11.43
C SER A 493 -0.65 10.92 11.04
N GLN A 494 -0.23 9.99 11.91
CA GLN A 494 0.85 9.02 11.64
C GLN A 494 0.47 7.66 12.23
N ASP A 495 0.69 6.60 11.51
CA ASP A 495 0.20 5.24 11.80
C ASP A 495 1.10 4.45 12.78
N GLY A 496 1.78 5.17 13.69
CA GLY A 496 2.76 4.62 14.62
C GLY A 496 4.20 4.79 14.12
N GLY A 497 5.13 4.05 14.73
CA GLY A 497 6.53 4.03 14.32
C GLY A 497 7.48 4.72 15.29
N GLU A 498 8.75 4.82 14.87
CA GLU A 498 9.82 5.42 15.68
C GLU A 498 9.86 6.94 15.52
N PHE A 499 10.18 7.63 16.62
CA PHE A 499 10.39 9.08 16.61
C PHE A 499 11.47 9.50 17.60
N ARG A 500 11.98 10.72 17.45
CA ARG A 500 12.97 11.33 18.35
C ARG A 500 12.43 12.61 18.97
N GLY A 501 12.88 12.93 20.18
CA GLY A 501 12.46 14.16 20.86
C GLY A 501 10.97 14.13 21.22
N THR A 502 10.18 15.01 20.63
CA THR A 502 8.73 15.10 20.78
C THR A 502 8.04 14.96 19.43
N LEU A 503 6.86 14.33 19.42
CA LEU A 503 6.05 14.14 18.23
C LEU A 503 4.66 14.73 18.45
N THR A 504 4.23 15.62 17.57
CA THR A 504 2.87 16.18 17.58
C THR A 504 2.01 15.46 16.54
N LEU A 505 0.87 14.97 17.00
CA LEU A 505 -0.04 14.13 16.23
C LEU A 505 -1.41 14.80 16.18
N THR A 506 -2.04 14.81 15.00
CA THR A 506 -3.41 15.29 14.81
C THR A 506 -4.39 14.13 14.90
N LEU A 507 -5.45 14.28 15.69
CA LEU A 507 -6.52 13.31 15.88
C LEU A 507 -7.68 13.62 14.96
N THR A 508 -8.19 12.63 14.24
CA THR A 508 -9.34 12.77 13.35
C THR A 508 -10.45 11.82 13.77
N SER A 509 -11.68 12.32 13.77
CA SER A 509 -12.87 11.47 13.95
C SER A 509 -13.96 11.89 12.96
N ARG A 510 -14.73 10.91 12.48
CA ARG A 510 -15.84 11.12 11.55
C ARG A 510 -17.07 10.39 12.01
N ASN A 511 -18.24 10.96 11.77
CA ASN A 511 -19.53 10.36 12.11
C ASN A 511 -19.63 9.94 13.57
N THR A 512 -18.92 10.60 14.47
CA THR A 512 -18.90 10.30 15.90
C THR A 512 -19.78 11.27 16.68
N THR A 513 -20.62 10.76 17.57
CA THR A 513 -21.29 11.54 18.61
C THR A 513 -20.41 11.68 19.85
N GLU A 514 -19.44 10.77 19.99
CA GLU A 514 -18.42 10.82 21.03
C GLU A 514 -17.11 10.28 20.46
N ALA A 515 -16.02 11.04 20.65
CA ALA A 515 -14.67 10.61 20.34
C ALA A 515 -13.76 10.81 21.54
N THR A 516 -12.94 9.79 21.86
CA THR A 516 -11.98 9.84 22.96
C THR A 516 -10.67 9.21 22.54
N TYR A 517 -9.57 9.63 23.17
CA TYR A 517 -8.28 8.97 23.07
C TYR A 517 -7.73 8.63 24.45
N LYS A 518 -6.85 7.66 24.52
CA LYS A 518 -6.03 7.39 25.70
C LYS A 518 -4.57 7.18 25.29
N ILE A 519 -3.66 7.56 26.16
CA ILE A 519 -2.21 7.33 26.01
C ILE A 519 -1.82 6.24 27.03
N GLY A 520 -1.30 5.12 26.56
CA GLY A 520 -0.95 3.96 27.37
C GLY A 520 -2.12 3.48 28.24
N SER A 521 -1.86 3.32 29.53
CA SER A 521 -2.87 2.94 30.53
C SER A 521 -3.68 4.14 31.10
N GLY A 522 -3.53 5.34 30.53
CA GLY A 522 -4.23 6.56 30.97
C GLY A 522 -5.75 6.47 30.82
N SER A 523 -6.47 7.42 31.45
CA SER A 523 -7.92 7.53 31.31
C SER A 523 -8.29 8.11 29.93
N PRO A 524 -9.42 7.72 29.33
CA PRO A 524 -9.91 8.31 28.09
C PRO A 524 -10.13 9.83 28.22
N ILE A 525 -9.69 10.58 27.23
CA ILE A 525 -9.82 12.03 27.12
C ILE A 525 -10.65 12.32 25.87
N LYS A 526 -11.65 13.20 25.96
CA LYS A 526 -12.45 13.63 24.80
C LYS A 526 -11.61 14.49 23.86
N TYR A 527 -11.85 14.37 22.57
CA TYR A 527 -11.27 15.23 21.55
C TYR A 527 -12.28 15.58 20.46
N GLU A 528 -12.02 16.66 19.76
CA GLU A 528 -12.70 17.03 18.52
C GLU A 528 -11.77 16.75 17.32
N SER A 529 -12.37 16.43 16.17
CA SER A 529 -11.58 16.19 14.95
C SER A 529 -10.73 17.41 14.60
N GLY A 530 -9.43 17.21 14.43
CA GLY A 530 -8.43 18.27 14.23
C GLY A 530 -7.65 18.66 15.49
N ASP A 531 -8.02 18.15 16.66
CA ASP A 531 -7.23 18.36 17.89
C ASP A 531 -5.86 17.71 17.77
N THR A 532 -4.86 18.28 18.45
CA THR A 532 -3.50 17.77 18.44
C THR A 532 -3.07 17.30 19.82
N ILE A 533 -2.26 16.27 19.86
CA ILE A 533 -1.55 15.80 21.04
C ILE A 533 -0.05 15.79 20.79
N THR A 534 0.75 16.01 21.82
CA THR A 534 2.22 15.90 21.73
C THR A 534 2.68 14.82 22.70
N ILE A 535 3.47 13.88 22.21
CA ILE A 535 4.09 12.80 22.99
C ILE A 535 5.60 12.95 23.01
N GLY A 536 6.27 12.24 23.90
CA GLY A 536 7.74 12.15 23.96
C GLY A 536 8.40 12.99 25.03
N SER A 537 7.78 14.10 25.57
CA SER A 537 8.38 14.91 26.63
C SER A 537 8.67 14.10 27.90
N ASP A 538 7.78 13.21 28.25
CA ASP A 538 7.85 12.41 29.49
C ASP A 538 8.22 10.95 29.25
N MET A 539 8.55 10.58 28.00
CA MET A 539 8.96 9.23 27.64
C MET A 539 10.48 9.07 27.75
N ALA A 540 10.89 7.95 28.34
CA ALA A 540 12.29 7.53 28.26
C ALA A 540 12.62 7.06 26.83
N ASP A 541 13.88 7.24 26.41
CA ASP A 541 14.35 6.72 25.14
C ASP A 541 14.27 5.18 25.11
N ASN A 542 14.01 4.64 23.93
CA ASN A 542 13.81 3.21 23.68
C ASN A 542 12.61 2.63 24.44
N THR A 543 11.57 3.44 24.64
CA THR A 543 10.28 2.99 25.19
C THR A 543 9.17 3.28 24.21
N SER A 544 8.15 2.41 24.23
CA SER A 544 6.97 2.54 23.38
C SER A 544 5.76 3.03 24.19
N VAL A 545 4.84 3.69 23.52
CA VAL A 545 3.55 4.09 24.04
C VAL A 545 2.46 3.81 23.03
N ASP A 546 1.35 3.24 23.49
CA ASP A 546 0.14 3.07 22.69
C ASP A 546 -0.76 4.29 22.80
N ILE A 547 -1.26 4.76 21.67
CA ILE A 547 -2.34 5.74 21.60
C ILE A 547 -3.55 5.01 21.04
N THR A 548 -4.60 4.87 21.85
CA THR A 548 -5.86 4.25 21.42
C THR A 548 -6.92 5.32 21.24
N LEU A 549 -7.48 5.41 20.05
CA LEU A 549 -8.63 6.23 19.71
C LEU A 549 -9.90 5.40 19.79
N TYR A 550 -10.99 6.02 20.24
CA TYR A 550 -12.34 5.47 20.26
C TYR A 550 -13.31 6.46 19.66
N GLY A 551 -14.25 5.96 18.89
CA GLY A 551 -15.34 6.73 18.34
C GLY A 551 -16.63 5.93 18.40
N LYS A 552 -17.77 6.60 18.67
CA LYS A 552 -19.09 5.98 18.60
C LYS A 552 -20.17 6.93 18.15
N ASN A 553 -21.24 6.35 17.62
CA ASN A 553 -22.53 6.99 17.32
C ASN A 553 -23.68 5.97 17.50
N ASP A 554 -24.86 6.28 16.99
CA ASP A 554 -26.03 5.39 17.11
C ASP A 554 -25.92 4.14 16.19
N GLU A 555 -25.05 4.16 15.18
CA GLU A 555 -24.84 3.04 14.23
C GLU A 555 -23.74 2.07 14.69
N GLY A 556 -22.89 2.46 15.67
CA GLY A 556 -21.85 1.59 16.17
C GLY A 556 -20.72 2.31 16.92
N GLU A 557 -19.68 1.54 17.19
CA GLU A 557 -18.44 2.02 17.80
C GLU A 557 -17.20 1.48 17.07
N THR A 558 -16.11 2.25 17.11
CA THR A 558 -14.82 1.91 16.53
C THR A 558 -13.71 2.16 17.53
N SER A 559 -12.61 1.43 17.39
CA SER A 559 -11.40 1.65 18.19
C SER A 559 -10.17 1.33 17.37
N ARG A 560 -9.13 2.17 17.51
CA ARG A 560 -7.86 1.98 16.80
C ARG A 560 -6.69 2.29 17.72
N THR A 561 -5.66 1.45 17.71
CA THR A 561 -4.45 1.61 18.52
C THR A 561 -3.23 1.79 17.62
N TYR A 562 -2.41 2.78 17.97
CA TYR A 562 -1.18 3.15 17.27
C TYR A 562 -0.03 3.11 18.26
N THR A 563 1.03 2.39 17.94
CA THR A 563 2.22 2.26 18.81
C THR A 563 3.34 3.18 18.32
N PHE A 564 3.82 4.05 19.19
CA PHE A 564 4.93 4.96 18.91
C PHE A 564 6.10 4.63 19.82
N THR A 565 7.30 4.47 19.26
CA THR A 565 8.53 4.15 19.96
C THR A 565 9.48 5.36 19.94
N LYS A 566 9.74 5.95 21.11
CA LYS A 566 10.76 6.98 21.20
C LYS A 566 12.14 6.34 21.18
N ILE A 567 12.92 6.66 20.14
CA ILE A 567 14.30 6.20 20.04
C ILE A 567 15.27 7.27 20.55
N ALA A 568 16.41 6.81 21.07
CA ALA A 568 17.44 7.72 21.59
C ALA A 568 17.92 8.68 20.49
N ALA A 569 18.22 9.91 20.89
CA ALA A 569 18.90 10.83 20.00
C ALA A 569 20.26 10.25 19.61
N PRO A 570 20.69 10.36 18.34
CA PRO A 570 21.95 9.81 17.90
C PRO A 570 23.12 10.47 18.63
N TYR A 571 24.04 9.64 19.08
CA TYR A 571 25.22 10.06 19.86
C TYR A 571 26.53 9.59 19.22
N LEU A 572 27.46 10.49 19.04
CA LEU A 572 28.84 10.16 18.71
C LEU A 572 29.75 10.48 19.91
N SER A 573 30.59 9.52 20.27
CA SER A 573 31.58 9.71 21.34
C SER A 573 32.77 10.51 20.80
N GLY A 574 33.05 11.66 21.38
CA GLY A 574 34.19 12.52 21.04
C GLY A 574 34.19 13.76 21.88
N GLU A 575 35.36 14.45 21.98
CA GLU A 575 35.54 15.68 22.77
C GLU A 575 34.74 16.85 22.16
N THR A 576 34.72 16.97 20.82
CA THR A 576 34.00 18.02 20.10
C THR A 576 33.25 17.36 18.96
N VAL A 577 31.91 17.45 18.97
CA VAL A 577 31.04 16.76 18.01
C VAL A 577 30.10 17.75 17.34
N VAL A 578 29.94 17.58 16.04
CA VAL A 578 29.08 18.42 15.21
C VAL A 578 28.02 17.56 14.59
N TYR A 579 26.76 17.98 14.70
CA TYR A 579 25.62 17.33 14.11
C TYR A 579 24.95 18.22 13.08
N PHE A 580 24.30 17.59 12.08
CA PHE A 580 23.54 18.26 11.05
C PHE A 580 22.19 17.53 10.89
N ASP A 581 21.10 18.27 11.06
CA ASP A 581 19.78 17.79 10.75
C ASP A 581 19.46 18.04 9.28
N ASN A 582 19.43 16.97 8.49
CA ASN A 582 19.19 16.98 7.04
C ASN A 582 17.71 16.81 6.70
N SER A 583 16.83 16.67 7.67
CA SER A 583 15.41 16.35 7.44
C SER A 583 14.68 17.39 6.59
N GLU A 584 15.05 18.67 6.72
CA GLU A 584 14.49 19.76 5.90
C GLU A 584 15.22 19.96 4.56
N TYR A 585 16.51 19.56 4.47
CA TYR A 585 17.36 19.85 3.31
C TYR A 585 17.39 18.71 2.29
N ASN A 586 17.21 17.47 2.74
CA ASN A 586 17.23 16.27 1.92
C ASN A 586 18.47 16.18 0.99
N TRP A 587 19.66 16.56 1.51
CA TRP A 587 20.89 16.45 0.74
C TRP A 587 21.30 14.98 0.60
N GLU A 588 21.60 14.54 -0.61
CA GLU A 588 22.14 13.19 -0.87
C GLU A 588 23.48 12.94 -0.16
N LYS A 589 24.26 13.99 0.03
CA LYS A 589 25.56 13.96 0.72
C LYS A 589 25.66 15.12 1.67
N VAL A 590 26.02 14.83 2.90
CA VAL A 590 26.31 15.85 3.91
C VAL A 590 27.79 15.78 4.22
N ASN A 591 28.54 16.84 3.86
CA ASN A 591 29.94 16.97 4.13
C ASN A 591 30.16 18.06 5.15
N LEU A 592 31.23 17.89 5.97
CA LEU A 592 31.73 18.88 6.88
C LEU A 592 33.14 19.32 6.43
N TYR A 593 33.29 20.59 6.13
CA TYR A 593 34.57 21.22 5.98
C TYR A 593 34.89 21.95 7.29
N ALA A 594 35.93 21.50 8.00
CA ALA A 594 36.36 22.08 9.28
C ALA A 594 37.76 22.66 9.16
N TYR A 595 37.99 23.87 9.71
CA TYR A 595 39.28 24.51 9.68
C TYR A 595 39.54 25.39 10.90
N TYR A 596 40.82 25.53 11.26
CA TYR A 596 41.27 26.49 12.26
C TYR A 596 42.61 27.10 11.85
N TYR A 597 43.00 28.19 12.51
CA TYR A 597 44.30 28.82 12.32
C TYR A 597 45.24 28.42 13.45
N ASP A 598 46.42 27.87 13.09
CA ASP A 598 47.47 27.50 14.07
C ASP A 598 48.16 28.74 14.65
N ASN A 599 49.08 28.52 15.58
CA ASN A 599 49.86 29.60 16.22
C ASN A 599 50.72 30.43 15.25
N ASN A 600 50.94 29.95 14.03
CA ASN A 600 51.68 30.63 12.96
C ASN A 600 50.72 31.26 11.93
N ASN A 601 49.44 31.32 12.24
CA ASN A 601 48.36 31.79 11.35
C ASN A 601 48.27 31.00 10.03
N GLN A 602 48.64 29.71 10.06
CA GLN A 602 48.45 28.80 8.95
C GLN A 602 47.13 28.08 9.13
N VAL A 603 46.36 27.88 7.99
CA VAL A 603 45.12 27.17 8.01
C VAL A 603 45.37 25.66 8.10
N VAL A 604 44.75 25.01 9.06
CA VAL A 604 44.66 23.54 9.18
C VAL A 604 43.22 23.11 8.89
N THR A 605 43.05 22.12 8.02
CA THR A 605 41.73 21.65 7.59
C THR A 605 41.56 20.16 7.84
N ASN A 606 40.34 19.69 7.96
CA ASN A 606 40.02 18.24 8.05
C ASN A 606 40.24 17.52 6.71
N ASN A 607 40.10 18.20 5.58
CA ASN A 607 40.43 17.72 4.22
C ASN A 607 40.35 18.89 3.23
N ASP A 608 40.71 18.65 1.97
CA ASP A 608 40.41 19.58 0.89
C ASP A 608 38.91 19.77 0.74
N TRP A 609 38.47 20.92 0.20
CA TRP A 609 37.04 21.16 -0.10
C TRP A 609 36.47 20.06 -1.01
N PRO A 610 35.29 19.50 -0.72
CA PRO A 610 34.24 19.93 0.21
C PRO A 610 34.35 19.40 1.65
N GLY A 611 35.47 18.88 2.06
CA GLY A 611 35.71 18.34 3.40
C GLY A 611 35.46 16.83 3.44
N ILE A 612 35.01 16.32 4.59
CA ILE A 612 34.75 14.88 4.81
C ILE A 612 33.26 14.65 4.90
N ALA A 613 32.78 13.54 4.30
CA ALA A 613 31.39 13.10 4.47
C ALA A 613 31.09 12.81 5.95
N MET A 614 30.04 13.40 6.48
CA MET A 614 29.56 13.13 7.82
C MET A 614 28.97 11.71 7.92
N THR A 615 29.07 11.13 9.10
CA THR A 615 28.50 9.82 9.39
C THR A 615 26.96 9.93 9.45
N ASP A 616 26.26 9.13 8.66
CA ASP A 616 24.79 9.00 8.75
C ASP A 616 24.44 8.24 10.04
N LEU A 617 23.61 8.87 10.87
CA LEU A 617 23.16 8.36 12.17
C LEU A 617 21.69 7.89 12.12
N GLY A 618 21.09 7.88 10.91
CA GLY A 618 19.71 7.54 10.67
C GLY A 618 18.73 8.67 10.96
N GLY A 619 17.53 8.61 10.34
CA GLY A 619 16.45 9.58 10.53
C GLY A 619 16.81 11.01 10.11
N GLY A 620 17.64 11.17 9.06
CA GLY A 620 18.10 12.47 8.58
C GLY A 620 19.20 13.13 9.40
N MET A 621 19.66 12.50 10.47
CA MET A 621 20.71 13.06 11.34
C MET A 621 22.09 12.60 10.89
N TYR A 622 23.01 13.54 10.74
CA TYR A 622 24.42 13.31 10.42
C TYR A 622 25.31 13.83 11.54
N GLY A 623 26.45 13.18 11.76
CA GLY A 623 27.39 13.57 12.81
C GLY A 623 28.86 13.47 12.39
N TYR A 624 29.72 14.27 13.01
CA TYR A 624 31.14 14.25 12.78
C TYR A 624 31.89 14.58 14.10
N VAL A 625 32.88 13.76 14.43
CA VAL A 625 33.80 14.01 15.57
C VAL A 625 35.02 14.74 15.05
N LEU A 626 35.30 15.92 15.59
CA LEU A 626 36.53 16.67 15.26
C LEU A 626 37.76 15.96 15.84
N ASP A 627 38.87 16.04 15.11
CA ASP A 627 40.12 15.37 15.52
C ASP A 627 40.63 15.92 16.87
N GLU A 628 40.66 15.05 17.88
CA GLU A 628 41.10 15.38 19.23
C GLU A 628 42.59 15.83 19.31
N ASN A 629 43.39 15.42 18.31
CA ASN A 629 44.80 15.82 18.20
C ASN A 629 44.99 17.25 17.65
N TRP A 630 43.94 17.86 17.16
CA TRP A 630 44.01 19.23 16.68
C TRP A 630 44.24 20.21 17.86
N ASN A 631 45.24 21.10 17.72
CA ASN A 631 45.54 22.09 18.73
C ASN A 631 44.82 23.42 18.45
N TYR A 632 43.52 23.44 18.73
CA TYR A 632 42.67 24.61 18.57
C TYR A 632 41.94 24.96 19.86
N SER A 633 41.60 26.23 20.03
CA SER A 633 40.60 26.70 20.99
C SER A 633 39.24 26.90 20.36
N LYS A 634 39.24 27.18 19.04
CA LYS A 634 38.06 27.39 18.18
C LYS A 634 38.33 26.82 16.80
N VAL A 635 37.32 26.18 16.25
CA VAL A 635 37.29 25.64 14.88
C VAL A 635 36.10 26.23 14.12
N HIS A 636 36.27 26.45 12.83
CA HIS A 636 35.20 26.87 11.95
C HIS A 636 34.70 25.67 11.16
N VAL A 637 33.37 25.52 11.05
CA VAL A 637 32.75 24.41 10.34
C VAL A 637 31.78 24.93 9.29
N ILE A 638 31.79 24.30 8.12
CA ILE A 638 30.88 24.56 6.98
C ILE A 638 30.26 23.23 6.57
N PHE A 639 28.95 23.18 6.66
CA PHE A 639 28.16 22.04 6.10
C PHE A 639 27.93 22.29 4.63
N ASN A 640 28.02 21.25 3.79
CA ASN A 640 27.76 21.39 2.37
C ASN A 640 27.33 20.07 1.73
N ASN A 641 26.63 20.17 0.58
CA ASN A 641 26.15 19.01 -0.17
C ASN A 641 27.13 18.53 -1.27
N GLY A 642 28.31 19.12 -1.37
CA GLY A 642 29.28 18.85 -2.43
C GLY A 642 28.89 19.42 -3.82
N ASN A 643 27.69 20.00 -3.98
CA ASN A 643 27.13 20.50 -5.24
C ASN A 643 26.84 22.03 -5.23
N GLY A 644 27.56 22.79 -4.38
CA GLY A 644 27.50 24.24 -4.36
C GLY A 644 26.56 24.84 -3.32
N THR A 645 25.78 24.07 -2.59
CA THR A 645 25.00 24.55 -1.45
C THR A 645 25.79 24.33 -0.15
N GLN A 646 25.89 25.37 0.67
CA GLN A 646 26.60 25.30 1.95
C GLN A 646 25.98 26.20 3.01
N TYR A 647 26.21 25.84 4.27
CA TYR A 647 25.88 26.65 5.45
C TYR A 647 27.08 26.73 6.41
N PRO A 648 27.48 27.96 6.83
CA PRO A 648 26.98 29.22 6.30
C PRO A 648 27.52 29.51 4.89
N SER A 649 26.98 30.53 4.23
CA SER A 649 27.44 30.97 2.90
C SER A 649 28.81 31.68 2.88
N GLY A 650 29.36 32.02 4.06
CA GLY A 650 30.61 32.75 4.26
C GLY A 650 31.59 31.99 5.15
N GLU A 651 32.19 32.69 6.13
CA GLU A 651 33.02 32.09 7.15
C GLU A 651 32.26 31.03 7.93
N GLY A 652 32.93 29.91 8.27
CA GLY A 652 32.30 28.80 8.99
C GLY A 652 31.74 29.20 10.35
N TYR A 653 30.77 28.41 10.83
CA TYR A 653 30.30 28.55 12.21
C TYR A 653 31.43 28.23 13.20
N GLU A 654 31.58 29.03 14.24
CA GLU A 654 32.60 28.84 15.27
C GLU A 654 32.13 27.85 16.33
N ILE A 655 32.97 26.85 16.64
CA ILE A 655 32.76 25.87 17.70
C ILE A 655 34.02 25.86 18.59
N LYS A 656 33.84 25.79 19.90
CA LYS A 656 34.93 25.67 20.84
C LYS A 656 35.23 24.19 21.12
N LYS A 657 36.48 23.94 21.51
CA LYS A 657 36.89 22.61 21.94
C LYS A 657 36.05 22.15 23.15
N GLY A 658 35.53 20.96 23.10
CA GLY A 658 34.66 20.36 24.11
C GLY A 658 33.15 20.64 23.94
N GLU A 659 32.73 21.36 22.88
CA GLU A 659 31.32 21.60 22.61
C GLU A 659 30.74 20.53 21.70
N SER A 660 29.47 20.18 21.94
CA SER A 660 28.63 19.45 20.99
C SER A 660 27.55 20.37 20.44
N LYS A 661 27.47 20.49 19.12
CA LYS A 661 26.57 21.43 18.43
C LYS A 661 25.81 20.76 17.31
N ILE A 662 24.58 21.23 17.09
CA ILE A 662 23.73 20.82 15.96
C ILE A 662 23.39 22.02 15.09
N PHE A 663 23.41 21.82 13.78
CA PHE A 663 22.82 22.75 12.83
C PHE A 663 21.38 22.27 12.45
N ASN A 664 20.41 23.16 12.66
CA ASN A 664 18.98 22.90 12.46
C ASN A 664 18.30 23.95 11.54
N GLY A 665 19.07 24.62 10.67
CA GLY A 665 18.55 25.63 9.75
C GLY A 665 18.68 27.07 10.22
N ASN A 666 18.70 27.34 11.52
CA ASN A 666 18.80 28.70 12.07
C ASN A 666 20.18 29.04 12.57
N GLY A 667 21.14 28.11 12.53
CA GLY A 667 22.49 28.25 13.04
C GLY A 667 22.91 27.05 13.90
N LEU A 668 24.00 27.19 14.65
CA LEU A 668 24.46 26.15 15.59
C LEU A 668 23.82 26.34 16.96
N GLU A 669 23.19 25.28 17.46
CA GLU A 669 22.65 25.21 18.82
C GLU A 669 23.40 24.14 19.64
N ASP A 670 23.31 24.24 20.99
CA ASP A 670 23.89 23.23 21.88
C ASP A 670 23.13 21.90 21.68
N TYR A 671 23.89 20.83 21.45
CA TYR A 671 23.36 19.50 21.35
C TYR A 671 23.72 18.67 22.57
N THR A 672 22.81 18.64 23.53
CA THR A 672 22.98 17.87 24.76
C THR A 672 22.34 16.49 24.61
N VAL A 673 23.15 15.47 24.38
CA VAL A 673 22.73 14.08 24.37
C VAL A 673 23.26 13.40 25.62
N THR A 674 22.38 12.75 26.37
CA THR A 674 22.83 11.89 27.45
C THR A 674 23.48 10.66 26.83
N PRO A 675 24.74 10.36 27.06
CA PRO A 675 25.37 9.14 26.59
C PRO A 675 24.54 7.95 27.01
N PRO A 676 24.37 6.89 26.16
CA PRO A 676 23.71 5.68 26.60
C PRO A 676 24.36 5.25 27.91
N VAL A 677 23.50 5.06 28.95
CA VAL A 677 23.97 4.65 30.28
C VAL A 677 24.51 3.23 30.10
N THR A 678 25.84 3.14 29.99
CA THR A 678 26.49 1.85 30.20
C THR A 678 26.23 1.50 31.67
N GLN A 679 25.43 0.45 31.89
CA GLN A 679 25.25 -0.08 33.23
C GLN A 679 26.64 -0.23 33.87
N PRO A 680 26.85 0.29 35.09
CA PRO A 680 28.14 0.13 35.75
C PRO A 680 28.39 -1.36 35.92
N SER A 681 29.52 -1.82 35.41
CA SER A 681 30.07 -3.10 35.76
C SER A 681 30.20 -3.15 37.29
N THR A 682 29.28 -3.84 37.93
CA THR A 682 29.39 -4.13 39.36
C THR A 682 30.56 -5.10 39.53
N THR A 683 31.75 -4.57 39.82
CA THR A 683 32.83 -5.36 40.38
C THR A 683 32.39 -5.82 41.78
N VAL A 684 31.98 -7.06 41.88
CA VAL A 684 31.78 -7.73 43.15
C VAL A 684 33.17 -8.14 43.69
N PRO A 685 33.53 -7.83 44.96
CA PRO A 685 34.78 -8.30 45.58
C PRO A 685 34.71 -9.84 45.73
N PRO A 686 35.86 -10.55 45.77
CA PRO A 686 35.89 -12.00 45.82
C PRO A 686 35.41 -12.54 47.19
N VAL A 687 34.41 -13.39 47.16
CA VAL A 687 34.01 -14.23 48.30
C VAL A 687 34.34 -15.68 47.95
N THR A 688 35.04 -16.30 48.88
CA THR A 688 35.54 -17.67 48.97
C THR A 688 34.49 -18.74 48.72
N GLU A 689 34.94 -19.82 48.04
CA GLU A 689 34.25 -21.10 47.80
C GLU A 689 33.78 -21.82 49.07
N PRO A 690 33.00 -22.91 48.98
CA PRO A 690 32.26 -23.56 47.86
C PRO A 690 30.80 -23.92 48.19
N ASP A 691 29.94 -23.95 47.25
CA ASP A 691 28.85 -24.94 47.28
C ASP A 691 28.39 -25.31 45.87
N THR A 692 28.30 -26.61 45.65
CA THR A 692 27.88 -27.28 44.43
C THR A 692 26.39 -27.14 44.20
N THR A 693 25.98 -26.25 43.27
CA THR A 693 24.66 -26.33 42.65
C THR A 693 24.83 -26.27 41.12
N ILE A 694 24.39 -27.35 40.50
CA ILE A 694 24.30 -27.51 39.03
C ILE A 694 23.45 -26.33 38.49
N SER A 695 24.08 -25.43 37.74
CA SER A 695 23.37 -24.39 36.98
C SER A 695 22.54 -25.06 35.90
N GLN A 696 21.22 -25.11 36.09
CA GLN A 696 20.32 -25.55 35.01
C GLN A 696 20.38 -24.53 33.86
N ARG A 697 20.70 -25.00 32.64
CA ARG A 697 20.61 -24.20 31.42
C ARG A 697 19.20 -23.64 31.29
N LYS A 698 19.10 -22.42 30.74
CA LYS A 698 17.81 -21.78 30.46
C LYS A 698 17.05 -22.57 29.38
N LEU A 699 15.74 -22.65 29.55
CA LEU A 699 14.86 -23.15 28.50
C LEU A 699 15.03 -22.28 27.24
N GLY A 700 15.28 -22.88 26.09
CA GLY A 700 15.52 -22.18 24.83
C GLY A 700 16.99 -21.78 24.55
N ASP A 701 17.92 -21.92 25.50
CA ASP A 701 19.36 -21.67 25.28
C ASP A 701 20.01 -22.96 24.71
N VAL A 702 19.74 -23.22 23.44
CA VAL A 702 20.11 -24.45 22.76
C VAL A 702 21.61 -24.53 22.48
N ASN A 703 22.27 -23.39 22.19
CA ASN A 703 23.70 -23.31 21.94
C ASN A 703 24.56 -23.21 23.21
N ASN A 704 23.91 -23.09 24.40
CA ASN A 704 24.57 -22.94 25.67
C ASN A 704 25.48 -21.71 25.82
N ASP A 705 25.12 -20.58 25.18
CA ASP A 705 25.87 -19.34 25.30
C ASP A 705 25.35 -18.41 26.43
N GLY A 706 24.35 -18.87 27.19
CA GLY A 706 23.72 -18.18 28.31
C GLY A 706 22.61 -17.20 27.88
N ARG A 707 22.28 -17.12 26.61
CA ARG A 707 21.25 -16.25 26.03
C ARG A 707 20.25 -17.07 25.24
N VAL A 708 19.00 -16.65 25.21
CA VAL A 708 17.97 -17.21 24.32
C VAL A 708 17.74 -16.20 23.21
N ASN A 709 18.13 -16.55 21.99
CA ASN A 709 18.11 -15.63 20.85
C ASN A 709 17.91 -16.38 19.51
N ILE A 710 17.98 -15.64 18.40
CA ILE A 710 17.72 -16.18 17.05
C ILE A 710 18.69 -17.30 16.63
N LEU A 711 19.89 -17.37 17.23
CA LEU A 711 20.86 -18.44 16.93
C LEU A 711 20.36 -19.78 17.45
N ASP A 712 19.69 -19.79 18.62
CA ASP A 712 19.09 -21.00 19.21
C ASP A 712 17.93 -21.51 18.35
N ALA A 713 17.05 -20.61 17.89
CA ALA A 713 15.99 -20.95 16.94
C ALA A 713 16.57 -21.54 15.64
N THR A 714 17.70 -21.03 15.17
CA THR A 714 18.39 -21.53 13.99
C THR A 714 18.93 -22.95 14.19
N ILE A 715 19.39 -23.28 15.39
CA ILE A 715 19.86 -24.66 15.70
C ILE A 715 18.69 -25.64 15.68
N ILE A 716 17.54 -25.30 16.27
CA ILE A 716 16.33 -26.14 16.19
C ILE A 716 15.88 -26.31 14.72
N GLN A 717 15.86 -25.24 13.93
CA GLN A 717 15.50 -25.34 12.51
C GLN A 717 16.45 -26.25 11.72
N LYS A 718 17.76 -26.14 11.97
CA LYS A 718 18.75 -27.02 11.35
C LYS A 718 18.60 -28.48 11.80
N PHE A 719 18.32 -28.68 13.07
CA PHE A 719 18.08 -30.04 13.62
C PHE A 719 16.86 -30.70 12.97
N ILE A 720 15.75 -29.99 12.84
CA ILE A 720 14.52 -30.49 12.18
C ILE A 720 14.79 -30.83 10.70
N CYS A 721 15.70 -30.10 10.04
CA CYS A 721 16.12 -30.37 8.67
C CYS A 721 17.22 -31.45 8.57
N GLU A 722 17.54 -32.15 9.64
CA GLU A 722 18.60 -33.19 9.73
C GLU A 722 19.99 -32.68 9.30
N ILE A 723 20.25 -31.37 9.46
CA ILE A 723 21.56 -30.76 9.16
C ILE A 723 22.52 -31.11 10.32
N THR A 724 23.65 -31.70 9.96
CA THR A 724 24.68 -32.17 10.91
C THR A 724 25.83 -31.17 11.06
N ASP A 725 26.61 -31.34 12.14
CA ASP A 725 27.87 -30.65 12.37
C ASP A 725 29.00 -31.14 11.43
N GLU A 726 30.19 -30.58 11.55
CA GLU A 726 31.37 -30.95 10.74
C GLU A 726 31.82 -32.42 10.93
N ASN A 727 31.34 -33.09 12.01
CA ASN A 727 31.64 -34.49 12.35
C ASN A 727 30.50 -35.42 11.92
N GLY A 728 29.40 -34.90 11.40
CA GLY A 728 28.25 -35.67 10.96
C GLY A 728 27.25 -36.00 12.10
N ASN A 729 27.30 -35.29 13.24
CA ASN A 729 26.35 -35.47 14.34
C ASN A 729 25.19 -34.46 14.18
N LEU A 730 24.00 -34.85 14.64
CA LEU A 730 22.87 -33.93 14.78
C LEU A 730 23.22 -32.81 15.78
N LEU A 731 22.71 -31.62 15.55
CA LEU A 731 23.01 -30.45 16.37
C LEU A 731 22.38 -30.47 17.76
N ILE A 732 21.43 -31.36 17.99
CA ILE A 732 20.78 -31.65 19.29
C ILE A 732 20.80 -33.17 19.46
N ASP A 733 21.28 -33.64 20.60
CA ASP A 733 21.25 -35.06 20.92
C ASP A 733 19.89 -35.46 21.56
N GLU A 734 19.03 -36.10 20.77
CA GLU A 734 17.73 -36.58 21.22
C GLU A 734 17.80 -37.61 22.35
N ASN A 735 18.97 -38.25 22.59
CA ASN A 735 19.19 -39.17 23.70
C ASN A 735 19.63 -38.45 24.97
N ASN A 736 19.90 -37.14 24.89
CA ASN A 736 20.21 -36.33 26.06
C ASN A 736 18.95 -35.62 26.59
N PRO A 737 18.35 -36.06 27.69
CA PRO A 737 17.10 -35.51 28.22
C PRO A 737 17.18 -34.01 28.55
N GLU A 738 18.37 -33.47 28.84
CA GLU A 738 18.56 -32.08 29.16
C GLU A 738 18.56 -31.21 27.87
N GLU A 739 19.17 -31.68 26.78
CA GLU A 739 19.11 -30.99 25.49
C GLU A 739 17.70 -30.99 24.90
N VAL A 740 16.99 -32.14 25.00
CA VAL A 740 15.59 -32.22 24.60
C VAL A 740 14.73 -31.23 25.40
N ARG A 741 14.89 -31.21 26.74
CA ARG A 741 14.16 -30.29 27.61
C ARG A 741 14.39 -28.81 27.27
N ILE A 742 15.62 -28.45 26.86
CA ILE A 742 16.00 -27.09 26.53
C ILE A 742 15.43 -26.69 25.17
N ALA A 743 15.40 -27.62 24.22
CA ALA A 743 14.93 -27.38 22.87
C ALA A 743 13.40 -27.47 22.72
N ASP A 744 12.72 -28.23 23.55
CA ASP A 744 11.25 -28.33 23.61
C ASP A 744 10.69 -27.16 24.43
N VAL A 745 10.67 -25.99 23.83
CA VAL A 745 10.32 -24.73 24.49
C VAL A 745 8.84 -24.63 24.80
N ASN A 746 8.00 -25.24 23.98
CA ASN A 746 6.54 -25.27 24.20
C ASN A 746 6.08 -26.39 25.11
N GLY A 747 6.97 -27.30 25.52
CA GLY A 747 6.72 -28.37 26.53
C GLY A 747 5.83 -29.50 26.01
N ASN A 748 5.74 -29.74 24.72
CA ASN A 748 4.87 -30.75 24.12
C ASN A 748 5.53 -32.13 23.98
N GLY A 749 6.79 -32.28 24.39
CA GLY A 749 7.58 -33.51 24.35
C GLY A 749 8.21 -33.82 22.98
N ARG A 750 8.27 -32.84 22.06
CA ARG A 750 8.88 -32.96 20.74
C ARG A 750 9.63 -31.72 20.38
N ILE A 751 10.73 -31.86 19.65
CA ILE A 751 11.46 -30.71 19.07
C ILE A 751 10.90 -30.48 17.68
N GLU A 752 10.21 -29.35 17.48
CA GLU A 752 9.53 -29.03 16.24
C GLU A 752 9.67 -27.54 15.88
N ILE A 753 9.18 -27.13 14.70
CA ILE A 753 9.29 -25.75 14.22
C ILE A 753 8.61 -24.73 15.15
N ARG A 754 7.63 -25.16 15.95
CA ARG A 754 6.97 -24.32 16.95
C ARG A 754 7.90 -23.89 18.07
N ASP A 755 8.86 -24.75 18.46
CA ASP A 755 9.85 -24.40 19.47
C ASP A 755 10.79 -23.32 18.99
N ALA A 756 11.24 -23.41 17.73
CA ALA A 756 11.98 -22.33 17.08
C ALA A 756 11.18 -21.02 17.03
N THR A 757 9.86 -21.11 16.79
CA THR A 757 8.97 -19.97 16.80
C THR A 757 8.83 -19.34 18.20
N GLU A 758 8.71 -20.15 19.25
CA GLU A 758 8.66 -19.64 20.63
C GLU A 758 9.98 -18.93 21.02
N ILE A 759 11.14 -19.48 20.61
CA ILE A 759 12.43 -18.81 20.81
C ILE A 759 12.48 -17.47 20.03
N GLN A 760 11.96 -17.44 18.81
CA GLN A 760 11.91 -16.18 18.03
C GLN A 760 11.03 -15.12 18.71
N LYS A 761 9.91 -15.52 19.30
CA LYS A 761 9.05 -14.63 20.08
C LYS A 761 9.75 -14.12 21.35
N ILE A 762 10.47 -15.01 22.07
CA ILE A 762 11.28 -14.63 23.24
C ILE A 762 12.39 -13.65 22.82
N ALA A 763 13.08 -13.93 21.72
CA ALA A 763 14.13 -13.07 21.18
C ALA A 763 13.62 -11.70 20.71
N ALA A 764 12.37 -11.64 20.25
CA ALA A 764 11.66 -10.43 19.88
C ALA A 764 10.89 -9.77 21.05
N GLU A 765 11.04 -10.30 22.28
CA GLU A 765 10.34 -9.83 23.50
C GLU A 765 8.80 -9.82 23.34
N LEU A 766 8.26 -10.77 22.56
CA LEU A 766 6.81 -10.88 22.32
C LEU A 766 6.10 -11.75 23.35
N ILE A 767 6.84 -12.54 24.16
CA ILE A 767 6.34 -13.38 25.28
C ILE A 767 7.34 -13.38 26.44
#